data_072de2fb885c9c69b71d854f6eb9100b
#
_entry.id   072de2fb885c9c69b71d854f6eb9100b
#
_cell.length_a   1.000
_cell.length_b   1.000
_cell.length_c   1.000
_cell.angle_alpha   90.00
_cell.angle_beta   90.00
_cell.angle_gamma   90.00
#
_symmetry.space_group_name_H-M   'P 1'
#
loop_
_entity.id
_entity.type
_entity.pdbx_description
1 polymer ?
#
loop_
_entity_poly.entity_id
_entity_poly.type
_entity_poly.pdbx_seq_one_letter_code
_entity_poly.pdbx_strand_id
1 'polypeptide(L)'
;MSFLTKLFIFFFYFTFNVNAEILENIEITGNKRISKETIMVLGDISPNKDFNKDDLNKSFKNLYETNFFQDIKFNTENNVLYISVVENPIIEEIVFNGIKKSSLVDLLYESMKLKNRNSYTEIYLKDDLELIESILKQNGYYFAKIETLLETDDTLNSIKIILNIDLGEKAKIKKIVFLGDKKIKDKKLLELIASEEHKFWKFISNKVYLNQSLIDLDKSLLENFYKNRGYYNVKILNSFAEFDTNGFFKLIFNIDAGKKYYFNKFSLNLPIDYDQNDFNKIKKTFNKLENEVYSLNKLNKILTEIDTIASIRLYDFINVDVTEVVEDDKINFNFIVSDSEKFYVEKINIIGNFNTIEDVFRNNLIVDEGDPFNKILYNKSINQIKSLGLFKEVETEVIEGSTPNTRIINISIEEKPTGELSLGAGIGTGGASFGGSITEKNFLGKGVALSSNFEISEESLKGSINYAQPYFNNTDNTLFTSLSSTETDYLTTSGYKVSNIGFSIGTKFEQYENFYFSPEIDFSLEDLETNSSASSSLKKQEGNYNDLYFNYSLDLDSRNSSYNPSSGNRFTFYQQLPISSTNNEIVNSITLSKYIPFSNDLVGRSSFYFKAINSLDGSDVRISKRAKIPYYRLRGFKKGRIGPKDNNEYVGGNYVSVINLSTNLPKILSSFENIDFAYFVDIANVWGVDYDSSIDDSNVIRSSTGVAMEYLSPIGPLSFSLTQPLTKKSSDQTETFRFNLGTSF
;
A
#
# COMPACT_ATOMS: atom_id res chain seq x y z
N MET A 1 32.64 78.92 -23.03
CA MET A 1 32.81 77.55 -23.49
C MET A 1 34.26 77.09 -23.14
N SER A 2 34.65 76.89 -21.92
CA SER A 2 35.96 76.35 -21.64
C SER A 2 36.16 75.73 -20.28
N PHE A 3 35.18 75.81 -19.38
CA PHE A 3 35.37 75.19 -18.03
C PHE A 3 34.61 73.87 -17.90
N LEU A 4 33.47 73.72 -18.50
CA LEU A 4 32.67 72.46 -18.52
C LEU A 4 33.27 71.36 -19.40
N THR A 5 34.00 71.71 -20.47
CA THR A 5 34.64 70.74 -21.35
C THR A 5 35.93 70.16 -20.69
N LYS A 6 36.63 70.90 -19.85
CA LYS A 6 37.79 70.41 -19.11
C LYS A 6 37.39 69.55 -17.90
N LEU A 7 36.23 69.76 -17.30
CA LEU A 7 35.71 68.94 -16.23
C LEU A 7 35.20 67.58 -16.76
N PHE A 8 34.67 67.54 -18.02
CA PHE A 8 34.24 66.30 -18.63
C PHE A 8 35.38 65.41 -19.14
N ILE A 9 36.52 66.02 -19.49
CA ILE A 9 37.75 65.29 -19.87
C ILE A 9 38.49 64.77 -18.64
N PHE A 10 38.36 65.40 -17.48
CA PHE A 10 38.99 64.91 -16.23
C PHE A 10 38.19 63.77 -15.59
N PHE A 11 36.89 63.60 -15.88
CA PHE A 11 36.07 62.52 -15.42
C PHE A 11 36.19 61.23 -16.28
N PHE A 12 36.77 61.34 -17.50
CA PHE A 12 36.93 60.21 -18.42
C PHE A 12 38.28 59.48 -18.29
N TYR A 13 39.17 59.93 -17.37
CA TYR A 13 40.46 59.28 -17.10
C TYR A 13 40.52 58.48 -15.79
N PHE A 14 39.38 58.32 -15.07
CA PHE A 14 39.26 57.32 -14.03
C PHE A 14 38.67 56.03 -14.59
N THR A 15 39.33 55.45 -15.58
CA THR A 15 39.18 54.04 -15.86
C THR A 15 39.78 53.30 -14.66
N PHE A 16 38.92 52.70 -13.82
CA PHE A 16 39.40 51.65 -12.92
C PHE A 16 40.03 50.58 -13.77
N ASN A 17 41.35 50.52 -13.81
CA ASN A 17 42.07 49.34 -14.25
C ASN A 17 41.70 48.25 -13.25
N VAL A 18 40.75 47.40 -13.55
CA VAL A 18 40.61 46.08 -12.96
C VAL A 18 41.79 45.32 -13.55
N ASN A 19 42.93 45.33 -12.84
CA ASN A 19 44.03 44.47 -13.18
C ASN A 19 43.59 43.05 -12.91
N ALA A 20 43.21 42.32 -13.93
CA ALA A 20 43.21 40.91 -13.93
C ALA A 20 44.70 40.48 -13.96
N GLU A 21 45.18 39.80 -12.94
CA GLU A 21 46.52 39.27 -12.88
C GLU A 21 46.55 37.91 -13.59
N ILE A 22 47.39 37.79 -14.64
CA ILE A 22 47.64 36.50 -15.26
C ILE A 22 48.50 35.70 -14.28
N LEU A 23 47.96 34.67 -13.72
CA LEU A 23 48.67 33.78 -12.81
C LEU A 23 49.57 32.83 -13.60
N GLU A 24 50.91 33.05 -13.52
CA GLU A 24 51.91 32.26 -14.24
C GLU A 24 52.16 30.92 -13.53
N ASN A 25 52.04 30.87 -12.21
CA ASN A 25 52.29 29.67 -11.43
C ASN A 25 51.35 29.56 -10.24
N ILE A 26 51.11 28.33 -9.75
CA ILE A 26 50.26 28.02 -8.60
C ILE A 26 51.10 27.16 -7.65
N GLU A 27 51.29 27.64 -6.44
CA GLU A 27 51.97 26.91 -5.37
C GLU A 27 50.99 26.52 -4.28
N ILE A 28 50.86 25.20 -4.04
CA ILE A 28 49.95 24.65 -3.04
C ILE A 28 50.75 24.02 -1.92
N THR A 29 50.47 24.43 -0.69
CA THR A 29 51.16 23.96 0.50
C THR A 29 50.16 23.50 1.56
N GLY A 30 50.58 22.60 2.45
CA GLY A 30 49.75 22.08 3.54
C GLY A 30 48.88 20.88 3.16
N ASN A 31 48.81 20.56 1.89
CA ASN A 31 48.12 19.35 1.42
C ASN A 31 48.95 18.10 1.77
N LYS A 32 48.31 17.08 2.33
CA LYS A 32 48.92 15.81 2.72
C LYS A 32 48.36 14.64 1.90
N ARG A 33 47.08 14.53 1.81
CA ARG A 33 46.33 13.44 1.17
C ARG A 33 45.79 13.84 -0.20
N ILE A 34 45.32 15.06 -0.32
CA ILE A 34 44.72 15.56 -1.56
C ILE A 34 45.80 16.09 -2.45
N SER A 35 45.93 15.58 -3.68
CA SER A 35 46.96 16.02 -4.60
C SER A 35 46.76 17.47 -5.03
N LYS A 36 47.85 18.14 -5.41
CA LYS A 36 47.79 19.52 -5.93
C LYS A 36 46.88 19.63 -7.14
N GLU A 37 46.95 18.64 -8.02
CA GLU A 37 46.12 18.55 -9.23
C GLU A 37 44.62 18.46 -8.87
N THR A 38 44.27 17.67 -7.86
CA THR A 38 42.89 17.55 -7.37
C THR A 38 42.40 18.89 -6.81
N ILE A 39 43.22 19.60 -6.03
CA ILE A 39 42.85 20.91 -5.47
C ILE A 39 42.60 21.91 -6.61
N MET A 40 43.46 21.90 -7.63
CA MET A 40 43.32 22.76 -8.81
C MET A 40 42.02 22.48 -9.57
N VAL A 41 41.70 21.22 -9.79
CA VAL A 41 40.46 20.82 -10.47
C VAL A 41 39.22 21.22 -9.65
N LEU A 42 39.19 20.91 -8.35
CA LEU A 42 38.08 21.24 -7.46
C LEU A 42 37.87 22.75 -7.32
N GLY A 43 38.96 23.53 -7.32
CA GLY A 43 38.91 24.98 -7.26
C GLY A 43 38.61 25.65 -8.61
N ASP A 44 38.57 24.92 -9.73
CA ASP A 44 38.51 25.46 -11.10
C ASP A 44 39.70 26.44 -11.35
N ILE A 45 40.90 26.06 -10.85
CA ILE A 45 42.10 26.89 -10.92
C ILE A 45 43.06 26.27 -11.93
N SER A 46 43.51 27.07 -12.90
CA SER A 46 44.50 26.63 -13.90
C SER A 46 45.55 27.69 -14.13
N PRO A 47 46.85 27.34 -14.34
CA PRO A 47 47.89 28.31 -14.70
C PRO A 47 47.60 28.94 -16.05
N ASN A 48 48.11 30.15 -16.26
CA ASN A 48 47.95 30.96 -17.47
C ASN A 48 46.48 31.39 -17.78
N LYS A 49 45.59 31.34 -16.82
CA LYS A 49 44.24 31.86 -16.89
C LYS A 49 44.21 33.24 -16.22
N ASP A 50 43.40 34.12 -16.77
CA ASP A 50 43.16 35.45 -16.23
C ASP A 50 42.22 35.34 -15.04
N PHE A 51 42.66 35.66 -13.83
CA PHE A 51 41.85 35.56 -12.59
C PHE A 51 41.57 36.96 -12.04
N ASN A 52 40.32 37.27 -11.91
CA ASN A 52 39.88 38.43 -11.14
C ASN A 52 39.52 38.03 -9.69
N LYS A 53 39.22 39.01 -8.85
CA LYS A 53 38.85 38.75 -7.44
C LYS A 53 37.61 37.87 -7.29
N ASP A 54 36.67 37.97 -8.22
CA ASP A 54 35.41 37.17 -8.17
C ASP A 54 35.71 35.72 -8.54
N ASP A 55 36.62 35.46 -9.48
CA ASP A 55 37.06 34.11 -9.84
C ASP A 55 37.78 33.45 -8.66
N LEU A 56 38.67 34.18 -7.96
CA LEU A 56 39.34 33.67 -6.76
C LEU A 56 38.36 33.38 -5.62
N ASN A 57 37.36 34.23 -5.42
CA ASN A 57 36.31 34.01 -4.45
C ASN A 57 35.48 32.78 -4.80
N LYS A 58 35.16 32.59 -6.09
CA LYS A 58 34.47 31.40 -6.58
C LYS A 58 35.28 30.12 -6.34
N SER A 59 36.60 30.18 -6.68
CA SER A 59 37.51 29.04 -6.43
C SER A 59 37.63 28.71 -4.94
N PHE A 60 37.73 29.73 -4.08
CA PHE A 60 37.71 29.56 -2.63
C PHE A 60 36.42 28.90 -2.16
N LYS A 61 35.28 29.39 -2.64
CA LYS A 61 33.98 28.81 -2.32
C LYS A 61 33.84 27.36 -2.78
N ASN A 62 34.26 27.05 -4.01
CA ASN A 62 34.24 25.69 -4.55
C ASN A 62 35.09 24.75 -3.68
N LEU A 63 36.27 25.15 -3.27
CA LEU A 63 37.13 24.34 -2.40
C LEU A 63 36.55 24.18 -1.00
N TYR A 64 35.96 25.24 -0.44
CA TYR A 64 35.36 25.22 0.89
C TYR A 64 34.13 24.31 0.93
N GLU A 65 33.28 24.33 -0.09
CA GLU A 65 32.08 23.50 -0.21
C GLU A 65 32.38 22.01 -0.33
N THR A 66 33.63 21.61 -0.69
CA THR A 66 34.02 20.19 -0.69
C THR A 66 34.09 19.56 0.70
N ASN A 67 34.17 20.39 1.76
CA ASN A 67 34.44 19.95 3.13
C ASN A 67 35.77 19.20 3.34
N PHE A 68 36.67 19.23 2.37
CA PHE A 68 37.97 18.59 2.51
C PHE A 68 38.95 19.39 3.35
N PHE A 69 38.71 20.68 3.51
CA PHE A 69 39.63 21.60 4.14
C PHE A 69 39.03 22.28 5.36
N GLN A 70 39.80 22.33 6.42
CA GLN A 70 39.51 23.07 7.64
C GLN A 70 39.80 24.57 7.49
N ASP A 71 40.92 24.90 6.82
CA ASP A 71 41.32 26.25 6.53
C ASP A 71 41.91 26.33 5.10
N ILE A 72 41.59 27.42 4.42
CA ILE A 72 42.06 27.71 3.07
C ILE A 72 42.51 29.18 3.05
N LYS A 73 43.74 29.45 2.63
CA LYS A 73 44.24 30.80 2.45
C LYS A 73 44.78 30.98 1.07
N PHE A 74 44.31 32.02 0.41
CA PHE A 74 44.84 32.45 -0.90
C PHE A 74 45.70 33.70 -0.70
N ASN A 75 46.88 33.73 -1.26
CA ASN A 75 47.75 34.89 -1.34
C ASN A 75 48.32 35.00 -2.77
N THR A 76 48.33 36.18 -3.35
CA THR A 76 48.87 36.41 -4.68
C THR A 76 50.10 37.32 -4.54
N GLU A 77 51.24 36.89 -5.04
CA GLU A 77 52.48 37.64 -5.00
C GLU A 77 53.27 37.34 -6.27
N ASN A 78 53.73 38.39 -6.98
CA ASN A 78 54.54 38.28 -8.20
C ASN A 78 54.00 37.32 -9.27
N ASN A 79 52.68 37.41 -9.60
CA ASN A 79 51.98 36.53 -10.54
C ASN A 79 51.93 35.05 -10.13
N VAL A 80 52.22 34.73 -8.88
CA VAL A 80 52.08 33.37 -8.31
C VAL A 80 50.93 33.35 -7.31
N LEU A 81 50.03 32.40 -7.46
CA LEU A 81 48.95 32.13 -6.47
C LEU A 81 49.48 31.11 -5.46
N TYR A 82 49.61 31.54 -4.22
CA TYR A 82 49.94 30.68 -3.09
C TYR A 82 48.64 30.24 -2.41
N ILE A 83 48.39 28.93 -2.41
CA ILE A 83 47.26 28.33 -1.74
C ILE A 83 47.77 27.52 -0.54
N SER A 84 47.45 27.95 0.64
CA SER A 84 47.74 27.20 1.86
C SER A 84 46.48 26.55 2.36
N VAL A 85 46.49 25.23 2.52
CA VAL A 85 45.34 24.46 2.98
C VAL A 85 45.67 23.68 4.24
N VAL A 86 44.66 23.49 5.08
CA VAL A 86 44.69 22.55 6.19
C VAL A 86 43.60 21.53 5.93
N GLU A 87 43.94 20.28 5.72
CA GLU A 87 42.97 19.24 5.42
C GLU A 87 42.18 18.83 6.66
N ASN A 88 40.87 18.66 6.50
CA ASN A 88 40.01 18.02 7.51
C ASN A 88 40.43 16.56 7.71
N PRO A 89 40.43 16.05 8.95
CA PRO A 89 40.69 14.63 9.20
C PRO A 89 39.66 13.74 8.53
N ILE A 90 40.05 12.52 8.18
CA ILE A 90 39.11 11.49 7.71
C ILE A 90 38.48 10.77 8.90
N ILE A 91 37.20 10.50 8.80
CA ILE A 91 36.49 9.65 9.75
C ILE A 91 36.90 8.19 9.49
N GLU A 92 37.66 7.61 10.41
CA GLU A 92 38.06 6.21 10.37
C GLU A 92 36.84 5.32 10.67
N GLU A 93 36.18 5.59 11.78
CA GLU A 93 35.03 4.81 12.25
C GLU A 93 34.11 5.68 13.09
N ILE A 94 32.79 5.41 12.99
CA ILE A 94 31.77 5.95 13.89
C ILE A 94 31.20 4.79 14.72
N VAL A 95 31.38 4.85 16.04
CA VAL A 95 31.00 3.79 16.98
C VAL A 95 29.83 4.27 17.84
N PHE A 96 28.78 3.47 17.92
CA PHE A 96 27.63 3.70 18.80
C PHE A 96 27.71 2.73 20.00
N ASN A 97 27.90 3.26 21.18
CA ASN A 97 27.88 2.51 22.42
C ASN A 97 26.57 2.74 23.18
N GLY A 98 26.09 1.74 23.94
CA GLY A 98 24.91 1.85 24.80
C GLY A 98 23.60 1.46 24.13
N ILE A 99 23.55 1.25 22.79
CA ILE A 99 22.36 0.82 22.07
C ILE A 99 22.48 -0.68 21.74
N LYS A 100 21.53 -1.49 22.29
CA LYS A 100 21.51 -2.93 22.04
C LYS A 100 20.79 -3.34 20.74
N LYS A 101 19.89 -2.49 20.23
CA LYS A 101 19.04 -2.78 19.08
C LYS A 101 19.75 -2.34 17.79
N SER A 102 20.25 -3.29 16.97
CA SER A 102 20.96 -3.00 15.72
C SER A 102 20.17 -2.11 14.78
N SER A 103 18.87 -2.38 14.58
CA SER A 103 18.01 -1.58 13.70
C SER A 103 17.87 -0.10 14.11
N LEU A 104 18.10 0.24 15.37
CA LEU A 104 18.15 1.64 15.80
C LEU A 104 19.51 2.25 15.49
N VAL A 105 20.59 1.48 15.65
CA VAL A 105 21.94 1.93 15.26
C VAL A 105 21.99 2.18 13.76
N ASP A 106 21.46 1.26 12.96
CA ASP A 106 21.42 1.39 11.50
C ASP A 106 20.64 2.65 11.09
N LEU A 107 19.46 2.87 11.71
CA LEU A 107 18.66 4.08 11.47
C LEU A 107 19.41 5.36 11.80
N LEU A 108 20.10 5.41 12.95
CA LEU A 108 20.90 6.57 13.33
C LEU A 108 22.05 6.79 12.35
N TYR A 109 22.81 5.74 12.04
CA TYR A 109 23.92 5.83 11.12
C TYR A 109 23.49 6.30 9.72
N GLU A 110 22.42 5.70 9.17
CA GLU A 110 21.92 6.06 7.83
C GLU A 110 21.44 7.53 7.76
N SER A 111 20.91 8.05 8.85
CA SER A 111 20.38 9.42 8.91
C SER A 111 21.48 10.49 9.05
N MET A 112 22.66 10.14 9.51
CA MET A 112 23.78 11.08 9.71
C MET A 112 24.36 11.60 8.39
N LYS A 113 24.86 12.83 8.39
CA LYS A 113 25.68 13.40 7.31
C LYS A 113 27.10 12.83 7.32
N LEU A 114 27.66 12.67 8.51
CA LEU A 114 28.99 12.07 8.69
C LEU A 114 28.94 10.56 8.42
N LYS A 115 29.89 10.08 7.63
CA LYS A 115 30.04 8.67 7.28
C LYS A 115 31.50 8.25 7.40
N ASN A 116 31.75 6.97 7.59
CA ASN A 116 33.10 6.41 7.55
C ASN A 116 33.76 6.78 6.22
N ARG A 117 35.02 7.14 6.26
CA ARG A 117 35.89 7.56 5.14
C ARG A 117 35.55 8.94 4.54
N ASN A 118 34.59 9.67 5.07
CA ASN A 118 34.31 11.06 4.70
C ASN A 118 35.17 12.00 5.55
N SER A 119 35.29 13.25 5.10
CA SER A 119 35.97 14.29 5.89
C SER A 119 35.12 14.67 7.10
N TYR A 120 35.76 14.84 8.23
CA TYR A 120 35.11 15.30 9.46
C TYR A 120 34.98 16.82 9.43
N THR A 121 33.81 17.30 9.83
CA THR A 121 33.58 18.72 10.13
C THR A 121 32.79 18.82 11.45
N GLU A 122 33.20 19.78 12.29
CA GLU A 122 32.55 20.00 13.58
C GLU A 122 31.06 20.42 13.41
N ILE A 123 30.77 21.16 12.34
CA ILE A 123 29.39 21.60 12.00
C ILE A 123 28.51 20.39 11.74
N TYR A 124 28.97 19.44 10.93
CA TYR A 124 28.18 18.23 10.65
C TYR A 124 28.02 17.33 11.87
N LEU A 125 29.05 17.26 12.73
CA LEU A 125 28.91 16.53 13.98
C LEU A 125 27.82 17.12 14.84
N LYS A 126 27.76 18.45 14.98
CA LYS A 126 26.70 19.13 15.72
C LYS A 126 25.32 18.88 15.15
N ASP A 127 25.17 19.02 13.82
CA ASP A 127 23.91 18.75 13.12
C ASP A 127 23.47 17.29 13.34
N ASP A 128 24.41 16.35 13.23
CA ASP A 128 24.14 14.92 13.43
C ASP A 128 23.76 14.59 14.87
N LEU A 129 24.39 15.23 15.87
CA LEU A 129 23.99 15.06 17.28
C LEU A 129 22.56 15.56 17.54
N GLU A 130 22.20 16.72 16.98
CA GLU A 130 20.81 17.24 17.08
C GLU A 130 19.81 16.30 16.37
N LEU A 131 20.19 15.75 15.21
CA LEU A 131 19.41 14.78 14.48
C LEU A 131 19.23 13.47 15.26
N ILE A 132 20.33 12.91 15.81
CA ILE A 132 20.31 11.71 16.65
C ILE A 132 19.40 11.91 17.85
N GLU A 133 19.51 13.04 18.54
CA GLU A 133 18.65 13.38 19.69
C GLU A 133 17.17 13.42 19.26
N SER A 134 16.86 14.01 18.11
CA SER A 134 15.52 14.05 17.55
C SER A 134 14.98 12.65 17.25
N ILE A 135 15.78 11.80 16.61
CA ILE A 135 15.40 10.42 16.28
C ILE A 135 15.18 9.59 17.56
N LEU A 136 16.03 9.76 18.56
CA LEU A 136 15.88 9.07 19.84
C LEU A 136 14.59 9.51 20.55
N LYS A 137 14.26 10.81 20.58
CA LYS A 137 12.99 11.34 21.10
C LYS A 137 11.79 10.79 20.33
N GLN A 138 11.86 10.71 19.01
CA GLN A 138 10.80 10.12 18.18
C GLN A 138 10.59 8.63 18.48
N ASN A 139 11.63 7.91 18.90
CA ASN A 139 11.56 6.52 19.32
C ASN A 139 11.19 6.34 20.81
N GLY A 140 10.84 7.44 21.51
CA GLY A 140 10.39 7.43 22.90
C GLY A 140 11.50 7.57 23.93
N TYR A 141 12.75 7.75 23.53
CA TYR A 141 13.89 7.96 24.43
C TYR A 141 14.11 9.45 24.70
N TYR A 142 13.16 10.08 25.39
CA TYR A 142 13.16 11.53 25.62
C TYR A 142 14.30 12.01 26.53
N PHE A 143 14.80 11.13 27.38
CA PHE A 143 15.86 11.43 28.35
C PHE A 143 17.22 10.87 27.93
N ALA A 144 17.36 10.46 26.67
CA ALA A 144 18.62 9.97 26.17
C ALA A 144 19.73 11.04 26.33
N LYS A 145 20.89 10.61 26.76
CA LYS A 145 22.10 11.43 26.86
C LYS A 145 23.11 10.92 25.88
N ILE A 146 23.76 11.84 25.16
CA ILE A 146 24.78 11.53 24.17
C ILE A 146 26.06 12.19 24.61
N GLU A 147 27.09 11.40 24.85
CA GLU A 147 28.44 11.87 25.11
C GLU A 147 29.33 11.49 23.92
N THR A 148 30.00 12.49 23.36
CA THR A 148 30.85 12.29 22.19
C THR A 148 32.32 12.29 22.62
N LEU A 149 33.04 11.25 22.23
CA LEU A 149 34.50 11.17 22.37
C LEU A 149 35.11 11.15 20.96
N LEU A 150 36.10 12.04 20.74
CA LEU A 150 36.84 12.13 19.51
C LEU A 150 38.27 11.65 19.77
N GLU A 151 38.67 10.59 19.10
CA GLU A 151 40.04 10.09 19.13
C GLU A 151 40.72 10.48 17.82
N THR A 152 41.79 11.31 17.89
CA THR A 152 42.51 11.83 16.74
C THR A 152 43.84 11.11 16.58
N ASP A 153 44.18 10.77 15.35
CA ASP A 153 45.56 10.34 14.95
C ASP A 153 46.17 11.39 14.03
N ASP A 154 47.06 12.20 14.58
CA ASP A 154 47.74 13.28 13.86
C ASP A 154 48.66 12.75 12.75
N THR A 155 49.16 11.52 12.86
CA THR A 155 50.04 10.91 11.87
C THR A 155 49.32 10.50 10.59
N LEU A 156 48.08 10.02 10.74
CA LEU A 156 47.19 9.60 9.65
C LEU A 156 46.21 10.71 9.24
N ASN A 157 46.16 11.82 9.96
CA ASN A 157 45.15 12.85 9.85
C ASN A 157 43.74 12.23 9.85
N SER A 158 43.46 11.34 10.81
CA SER A 158 42.21 10.63 10.95
C SER A 158 41.57 10.87 12.31
N ILE A 159 40.24 10.63 12.38
CA ILE A 159 39.46 10.80 13.58
C ILE A 159 38.47 9.63 13.72
N LYS A 160 38.41 9.06 14.92
CA LYS A 160 37.37 8.11 15.31
C LYS A 160 36.35 8.81 16.18
N ILE A 161 35.06 8.66 15.83
CA ILE A 161 33.94 9.27 16.53
C ILE A 161 33.26 8.19 17.37
N ILE A 162 33.25 8.35 18.68
CA ILE A 162 32.60 7.42 19.61
C ILE A 162 31.43 8.14 20.25
N LEU A 163 30.22 7.65 19.97
CA LEU A 163 28.97 8.16 20.54
C LEU A 163 28.51 7.23 21.67
N ASN A 164 28.74 7.66 22.91
CA ASN A 164 28.27 6.95 24.09
C ASN A 164 26.83 7.42 24.41
N ILE A 165 25.86 6.56 24.17
CA ILE A 165 24.44 6.89 24.28
C ILE A 165 23.82 6.15 25.46
N ASP A 166 23.43 6.90 26.49
CA ASP A 166 22.56 6.38 27.54
C ASP A 166 21.11 6.65 27.15
N LEU A 167 20.40 5.61 26.73
CA LEU A 167 19.01 5.73 26.27
C LEU A 167 18.04 6.15 27.39
N GLY A 168 18.36 5.84 28.65
CA GLY A 168 17.42 6.01 29.76
C GLY A 168 16.14 5.17 29.60
N GLU A 169 15.12 5.48 30.38
CA GLU A 169 13.80 4.87 30.24
C GLU A 169 12.96 5.58 29.19
N LYS A 170 12.11 4.80 28.52
CA LYS A 170 11.17 5.38 27.54
C LYS A 170 10.13 6.27 28.23
N ALA A 171 9.90 7.44 27.67
CA ALA A 171 8.91 8.41 28.12
C ALA A 171 7.48 7.92 27.86
N LYS A 172 6.76 7.46 28.89
CA LYS A 172 5.40 6.92 28.77
C LYS A 172 4.34 7.96 29.07
N ILE A 173 3.27 8.01 28.28
CA ILE A 173 2.11 8.88 28.49
C ILE A 173 1.16 8.18 29.48
N LYS A 174 1.02 8.71 30.69
CA LYS A 174 0.08 8.19 31.69
C LYS A 174 -1.34 8.66 31.46
N LYS A 175 -1.50 9.91 31.03
CA LYS A 175 -2.81 10.55 30.85
C LYS A 175 -2.77 11.59 29.74
N ILE A 176 -3.86 11.66 28.97
CA ILE A 176 -4.06 12.70 27.98
C ILE A 176 -5.26 13.57 28.42
N VAL A 177 -5.10 14.88 28.38
CA VAL A 177 -6.08 15.85 28.89
C VAL A 177 -6.35 16.93 27.86
N PHE A 178 -7.61 17.27 27.67
CA PHE A 178 -8.03 18.36 26.81
C PHE A 178 -8.58 19.51 27.66
N LEU A 179 -8.01 20.69 27.51
CA LEU A 179 -8.39 21.91 28.21
C LEU A 179 -8.99 22.95 27.26
N GLY A 180 -9.54 24.02 27.81
CA GLY A 180 -10.07 25.14 27.02
C GLY A 180 -11.52 24.95 26.53
N ASP A 181 -11.90 25.70 25.53
CA ASP A 181 -13.26 25.71 24.93
C ASP A 181 -13.43 24.55 23.94
N LYS A 182 -13.44 23.33 24.43
CA LYS A 182 -13.38 22.12 23.60
C LYS A 182 -14.72 21.63 23.02
N LYS A 183 -15.87 22.09 23.47
CA LYS A 183 -17.23 21.75 22.99
C LYS A 183 -17.54 20.23 22.83
N ILE A 184 -16.55 19.37 22.80
CA ILE A 184 -16.63 17.91 22.55
C ILE A 184 -16.16 17.18 23.82
N LYS A 185 -16.75 16.02 24.11
CA LYS A 185 -16.40 15.19 25.27
C LYS A 185 -15.00 14.59 25.08
N ASP A 186 -14.20 14.55 26.15
CA ASP A 186 -12.83 14.02 26.16
C ASP A 186 -12.73 12.61 25.60
N LYS A 187 -13.70 11.73 25.95
CA LYS A 187 -13.74 10.38 25.41
C LYS A 187 -13.72 10.35 23.87
N LYS A 188 -14.48 11.27 23.23
CA LYS A 188 -14.51 11.34 21.77
C LYS A 188 -13.23 11.90 21.17
N LEU A 189 -12.59 12.83 21.86
CA LEU A 189 -11.30 13.39 21.45
C LEU A 189 -10.17 12.36 21.59
N LEU A 190 -10.19 11.55 22.64
CA LEU A 190 -9.24 10.44 22.84
C LEU A 190 -9.35 9.35 21.76
N GLU A 191 -10.54 9.13 21.20
CA GLU A 191 -10.76 8.16 20.11
C GLU A 191 -10.21 8.64 18.75
N LEU A 192 -9.88 9.94 18.63
CA LEU A 192 -9.46 10.54 17.37
C LEU A 192 -7.96 10.66 17.21
N ILE A 193 -7.27 10.86 18.33
CA ILE A 193 -5.82 11.07 18.34
C ILE A 193 -5.05 9.76 18.19
N ALA A 194 -3.85 9.86 17.66
CA ALA A 194 -2.97 8.72 17.48
C ALA A 194 -2.21 8.36 18.77
N SER A 195 -1.91 9.36 19.63
CA SER A 195 -1.28 9.13 20.94
C SER A 195 -2.20 8.39 21.88
N GLU A 196 -1.65 7.45 22.66
CA GLU A 196 -2.40 6.61 23.57
C GLU A 196 -1.90 6.68 25.01
N GLU A 197 -2.81 6.53 25.98
CA GLU A 197 -2.43 6.38 27.37
C GLU A 197 -1.81 4.99 27.62
N HIS A 198 -0.67 4.98 28.35
CA HIS A 198 -0.02 3.73 28.76
C HIS A 198 -0.90 2.95 29.74
N LYS A 199 -1.13 1.66 29.40
CA LYS A 199 -1.78 0.66 30.26
C LYS A 199 -0.95 -0.61 30.27
N PHE A 200 -0.97 -1.38 31.35
CA PHE A 200 -0.09 -2.55 31.50
C PHE A 200 -0.23 -3.59 30.36
N TRP A 201 -1.37 -3.65 29.69
CA TRP A 201 -1.63 -4.55 28.55
C TRP A 201 -1.25 -3.97 27.19
N LYS A 202 -0.85 -2.68 27.10
CA LYS A 202 -0.40 -2.01 25.88
C LYS A 202 1.12 -2.05 25.71
N PHE A 203 1.76 -3.16 26.07
CA PHE A 203 3.21 -3.29 26.07
C PHE A 203 3.84 -3.38 24.65
N ILE A 204 3.05 -3.64 23.61
CA ILE A 204 3.50 -3.70 22.21
C ILE A 204 3.32 -2.36 21.47
N SER A 205 2.41 -1.49 21.94
CA SER A 205 2.10 -0.23 21.27
C SER A 205 3.21 0.80 21.46
N ASN A 206 3.73 1.35 20.35
CA ASN A 206 4.67 2.47 20.38
C ASN A 206 3.95 3.83 20.56
N LYS A 207 2.62 3.88 20.42
CA LYS A 207 1.80 5.09 20.53
C LYS A 207 1.63 5.58 21.98
N VAL A 208 2.07 4.77 22.94
CA VAL A 208 2.06 5.09 24.39
C VAL A 208 3.28 5.88 24.84
N TYR A 209 4.23 6.12 23.95
CA TYR A 209 5.43 6.92 24.23
C TYR A 209 5.28 8.34 23.71
N LEU A 210 5.85 9.29 24.46
CA LEU A 210 5.87 10.69 24.04
C LEU A 210 6.68 10.83 22.75
N ASN A 211 6.07 11.39 21.73
CA ASN A 211 6.65 11.54 20.40
C ASN A 211 6.13 12.83 19.76
N GLN A 212 7.02 13.73 19.38
CA GLN A 212 6.64 15.03 18.82
C GLN A 212 5.86 14.90 17.51
N SER A 213 6.26 14.01 16.62
CA SER A 213 5.56 13.79 15.34
C SER A 213 4.13 13.27 15.55
N LEU A 214 3.92 12.41 16.57
CA LEU A 214 2.56 11.98 16.94
C LEU A 214 1.74 13.12 17.53
N ILE A 215 2.35 14.00 18.35
CA ILE A 215 1.65 15.16 18.89
C ILE A 215 1.22 16.11 17.76
N ASP A 216 2.05 16.33 16.76
CA ASP A 216 1.71 17.20 15.62
C ASP A 216 0.64 16.55 14.73
N LEU A 217 0.68 15.23 14.56
CA LEU A 217 -0.41 14.48 13.93
C LEU A 217 -1.72 14.63 14.74
N ASP A 218 -1.67 14.48 16.05
CA ASP A 218 -2.84 14.62 16.93
C ASP A 218 -3.47 16.01 16.82
N LYS A 219 -2.66 17.08 16.76
CA LYS A 219 -3.16 18.44 16.51
C LYS A 219 -3.92 18.50 15.18
N SER A 220 -3.33 17.99 14.12
CA SER A 220 -3.94 17.98 12.78
C SER A 220 -5.24 17.17 12.75
N LEU A 221 -5.28 16.01 13.42
CA LEU A 221 -6.47 15.19 13.54
C LEU A 221 -7.59 15.91 14.31
N LEU A 222 -7.25 16.57 15.43
CA LEU A 222 -8.19 17.36 16.20
C LEU A 222 -8.72 18.54 15.38
N GLU A 223 -7.86 19.34 14.76
CA GLU A 223 -8.28 20.47 13.92
C GLU A 223 -9.20 20.05 12.79
N ASN A 224 -8.83 19.00 12.04
CA ASN A 224 -9.65 18.47 10.96
C ASN A 224 -11.01 17.97 11.46
N PHE A 225 -11.03 17.30 12.61
CA PHE A 225 -12.26 16.85 13.21
C PHE A 225 -13.22 17.99 13.59
N TYR A 226 -12.69 19.04 14.19
CA TYR A 226 -13.47 20.24 14.54
C TYR A 226 -13.94 20.99 13.28
N LYS A 227 -13.05 21.23 12.30
CA LYS A 227 -13.41 21.84 11.00
C LYS A 227 -14.50 21.07 10.29
N ASN A 228 -14.50 19.72 10.36
CA ASN A 228 -15.55 18.90 9.79
C ASN A 228 -16.89 18.93 10.56
N ARG A 229 -16.96 19.62 11.68
CA ARG A 229 -18.17 19.83 12.52
C ARG A 229 -18.60 21.27 12.63
N GLY A 230 -18.05 22.11 11.78
CA GLY A 230 -18.44 23.52 11.70
C GLY A 230 -17.53 24.48 12.45
N TYR A 231 -16.57 24.02 13.20
CA TYR A 231 -15.67 24.90 13.95
C TYR A 231 -14.53 25.39 13.04
N TYR A 232 -14.86 26.26 12.11
CA TYR A 232 -13.94 26.76 11.06
C TYR A 232 -12.67 27.40 11.65
N ASN A 233 -12.81 28.22 12.69
CA ASN A 233 -11.73 28.97 13.33
C ASN A 233 -11.10 28.22 14.54
N VAL A 234 -11.28 26.90 14.63
CA VAL A 234 -10.66 26.12 15.71
C VAL A 234 -9.15 26.30 15.72
N LYS A 235 -8.60 26.46 16.92
CA LYS A 235 -7.15 26.55 17.16
C LYS A 235 -6.75 25.60 18.27
N ILE A 236 -5.71 24.83 18.05
CA ILE A 236 -5.00 24.15 19.13
C ILE A 236 -3.93 25.14 19.62
N LEU A 237 -4.26 25.88 20.68
CA LEU A 237 -3.45 27.00 21.17
C LEU A 237 -2.04 26.54 21.53
N ASN A 238 -1.94 25.44 22.24
CA ASN A 238 -0.69 24.77 22.58
C ASN A 238 -0.91 23.29 22.91
N SER A 239 0.16 22.52 22.83
CA SER A 239 0.25 21.18 23.37
C SER A 239 1.56 21.08 24.16
N PHE A 240 1.51 20.54 25.34
CA PHE A 240 2.69 20.34 26.17
C PHE A 240 2.57 19.07 27.01
N ALA A 241 3.71 18.54 27.39
CA ALA A 241 3.81 17.37 28.21
C ALA A 241 4.38 17.74 29.58
N GLU A 242 3.61 17.51 30.64
CA GLU A 242 4.06 17.66 32.03
C GLU A 242 4.67 16.33 32.49
N PHE A 243 5.89 16.41 33.03
CA PHE A 243 6.55 15.24 33.61
C PHE A 243 6.10 15.04 35.07
N ASP A 244 5.65 13.83 35.38
CA ASP A 244 5.27 13.42 36.74
C ASP A 244 6.49 12.83 37.47
N THR A 245 6.56 13.05 38.77
CA THR A 245 7.62 12.51 39.67
C THR A 245 7.76 10.98 39.62
N ASN A 246 6.80 10.26 39.03
CA ASN A 246 6.80 8.81 38.87
C ASN A 246 7.35 8.32 37.52
N GLY A 247 7.98 9.17 36.71
CA GLY A 247 8.57 8.79 35.44
C GLY A 247 7.58 8.75 34.24
N PHE A 248 6.42 9.37 34.40
CA PHE A 248 5.39 9.41 33.36
C PHE A 248 5.12 10.83 32.89
N PHE A 249 4.57 10.93 31.68
CA PHE A 249 4.10 12.19 31.12
C PHE A 249 2.57 12.28 31.14
N LYS A 250 2.09 13.49 31.37
CA LYS A 250 0.71 13.91 31.13
C LYS A 250 0.72 14.83 29.92
N LEU A 251 0.13 14.38 28.82
CA LEU A 251 0.01 15.15 27.59
C LEU A 251 -1.24 16.01 27.62
N ILE A 252 -1.10 17.29 27.34
CA ILE A 252 -2.18 18.27 27.45
C ILE A 252 -2.34 18.99 26.12
N PHE A 253 -3.57 19.02 25.60
CA PHE A 253 -3.98 19.83 24.46
C PHE A 253 -4.91 20.94 24.91
N ASN A 254 -4.57 22.19 24.62
CA ASN A 254 -5.41 23.34 24.91
C ASN A 254 -6.13 23.78 23.65
N ILE A 255 -7.46 23.61 23.62
CA ILE A 255 -8.31 23.77 22.46
C ILE A 255 -9.17 25.02 22.61
N ASP A 256 -9.19 25.84 21.57
CA ASP A 256 -10.19 26.89 21.38
C ASP A 256 -11.03 26.56 20.16
N ALA A 257 -12.19 25.97 20.37
CA ALA A 257 -13.08 25.55 19.28
C ALA A 257 -13.80 26.74 18.63
N GLY A 258 -14.03 27.81 19.38
CA GLY A 258 -14.79 28.96 18.91
C GLY A 258 -16.26 28.66 18.63
N LYS A 259 -16.85 29.42 17.71
CA LYS A 259 -18.24 29.25 17.27
C LYS A 259 -18.37 28.34 16.05
N LYS A 260 -19.58 27.83 15.80
CA LYS A 260 -19.89 27.09 14.60
C LYS A 260 -20.14 28.02 13.45
N TYR A 261 -19.75 27.56 12.26
CA TYR A 261 -19.99 28.23 10.97
C TYR A 261 -20.80 27.34 10.06
N TYR A 262 -21.51 27.98 9.12
CA TYR A 262 -22.37 27.34 8.17
C TYR A 262 -21.96 27.77 6.74
N PHE A 263 -22.17 26.90 5.79
CA PHE A 263 -22.07 27.26 4.39
C PHE A 263 -23.19 28.27 4.05
N ASN A 264 -22.85 29.29 3.29
CA ASN A 264 -23.83 30.24 2.78
C ASN A 264 -23.94 30.09 1.25
N LYS A 265 -23.44 31.00 0.49
CA LYS A 265 -23.51 30.96 -0.97
C LYS A 265 -22.26 30.34 -1.56
N PHE A 266 -22.46 29.59 -2.64
CA PHE A 266 -21.40 29.06 -3.47
C PHE A 266 -21.48 29.69 -4.87
N SER A 267 -20.34 30.03 -5.45
CA SER A 267 -20.23 30.45 -6.84
C SER A 267 -19.11 29.68 -7.52
N LEU A 268 -19.28 29.41 -8.80
CA LEU A 268 -18.29 28.77 -9.66
C LEU A 268 -18.09 29.60 -10.90
N ASN A 269 -16.91 30.16 -11.02
CA ASN A 269 -16.49 30.95 -12.18
C ASN A 269 -15.65 30.05 -13.08
N LEU A 270 -16.10 29.86 -14.30
CA LEU A 270 -15.46 29.03 -15.31
C LEU A 270 -14.89 29.88 -16.43
N PRO A 271 -13.80 29.48 -17.12
CA PRO A 271 -13.37 30.05 -18.38
C PRO A 271 -14.49 30.06 -19.43
N ILE A 272 -14.40 30.98 -20.42
CA ILE A 272 -15.46 31.20 -21.39
C ILE A 272 -15.71 30.01 -22.31
N ASP A 273 -14.69 29.21 -22.56
CA ASP A 273 -14.68 28.05 -23.43
C ASP A 273 -15.16 26.76 -22.75
N TYR A 274 -15.42 26.80 -21.41
CA TYR A 274 -15.90 25.62 -20.68
C TYR A 274 -17.43 25.53 -20.74
N ASP A 275 -17.95 24.31 -21.04
CA ASP A 275 -19.40 24.10 -21.03
C ASP A 275 -19.92 24.03 -19.57
N GLN A 276 -20.75 25.03 -19.24
CA GLN A 276 -21.36 25.08 -17.91
C GLN A 276 -22.25 23.87 -17.56
N ASN A 277 -22.72 23.13 -18.58
CA ASN A 277 -23.56 21.96 -18.37
C ASN A 277 -22.77 20.80 -17.77
N ASP A 278 -21.48 20.71 -18.06
CA ASP A 278 -20.61 19.69 -17.49
C ASP A 278 -20.52 19.80 -15.97
N PHE A 279 -20.62 21.01 -15.44
CA PHE A 279 -20.55 21.31 -14.01
C PHE A 279 -21.92 21.35 -13.30
N ASN A 280 -23.00 20.91 -13.95
CA ASN A 280 -24.34 20.88 -13.34
C ASN A 280 -24.41 20.03 -12.07
N LYS A 281 -23.57 18.99 -11.96
CA LYS A 281 -23.47 18.16 -10.76
C LYS A 281 -22.91 18.97 -9.59
N ILE A 282 -21.94 19.83 -9.81
CA ILE A 282 -21.36 20.73 -8.80
C ILE A 282 -22.42 21.72 -8.33
N LYS A 283 -23.18 22.35 -9.26
CA LYS A 283 -24.27 23.29 -8.91
C LYS A 283 -25.35 22.61 -8.04
N LYS A 284 -25.69 21.34 -8.31
CA LYS A 284 -26.59 20.57 -7.46
C LYS A 284 -26.00 20.31 -6.07
N THR A 285 -24.70 20.06 -5.98
CA THR A 285 -23.98 19.89 -4.72
C THR A 285 -23.97 21.20 -3.92
N PHE A 286 -23.76 22.34 -4.56
CA PHE A 286 -23.84 23.67 -3.94
C PHE A 286 -25.19 23.91 -3.27
N ASN A 287 -26.28 23.75 -4.03
CA ASN A 287 -27.65 23.95 -3.52
C ASN A 287 -27.97 23.04 -2.33
N LYS A 288 -27.39 21.83 -2.30
CA LYS A 288 -27.59 20.89 -1.19
C LYS A 288 -26.82 21.29 0.06
N LEU A 289 -25.67 21.97 -0.11
CA LEU A 289 -24.79 22.35 0.99
C LEU A 289 -25.14 23.71 1.61
N GLU A 290 -25.88 24.56 0.91
CA GLU A 290 -26.32 25.85 1.46
C GLU A 290 -27.04 25.70 2.81
N ASN A 291 -26.64 26.50 3.79
CA ASN A 291 -27.11 26.46 5.18
C ASN A 291 -26.77 25.17 5.97
N GLU A 292 -26.02 24.23 5.38
CA GLU A 292 -25.46 23.13 6.14
C GLU A 292 -24.25 23.57 6.98
N VAL A 293 -23.97 22.80 8.02
CA VAL A 293 -22.80 23.03 8.88
C VAL A 293 -21.52 22.91 8.04
N TYR A 294 -20.62 23.87 8.19
CA TYR A 294 -19.31 23.84 7.52
C TYR A 294 -18.58 22.53 7.76
N SER A 295 -17.92 22.03 6.73
CA SER A 295 -17.09 20.84 6.78
C SER A 295 -15.97 20.92 5.75
N LEU A 296 -14.73 20.84 6.21
CA LEU A 296 -13.54 20.85 5.35
C LEU A 296 -13.56 19.68 4.34
N ASN A 297 -14.01 18.51 4.77
CA ASN A 297 -14.12 17.34 3.88
C ASN A 297 -15.13 17.56 2.74
N LYS A 298 -16.24 18.27 3.03
CA LYS A 298 -17.23 18.59 1.98
C LYS A 298 -16.62 19.58 0.97
N LEU A 299 -15.86 20.57 1.43
CA LEU A 299 -15.14 21.50 0.57
C LEU A 299 -14.11 20.79 -0.32
N ASN A 300 -13.27 19.94 0.27
CA ASN A 300 -12.28 19.17 -0.47
C ASN A 300 -12.94 18.23 -1.50
N LYS A 301 -14.10 17.67 -1.17
CA LYS A 301 -14.87 16.85 -2.11
C LYS A 301 -15.35 17.65 -3.33
N ILE A 302 -15.74 18.90 -3.16
CA ILE A 302 -16.08 19.79 -4.27
C ILE A 302 -14.87 20.02 -5.17
N LEU A 303 -13.69 20.31 -4.60
CA LEU A 303 -12.46 20.49 -5.35
C LEU A 303 -12.11 19.25 -6.18
N THR A 304 -12.13 18.08 -5.52
CA THR A 304 -11.89 16.80 -6.22
C THR A 304 -12.92 16.53 -7.32
N GLU A 305 -14.16 16.95 -7.14
CA GLU A 305 -15.22 16.77 -8.14
C GLU A 305 -15.01 17.70 -9.34
N ILE A 306 -14.56 18.95 -9.12
CA ILE A 306 -14.17 19.90 -10.18
C ILE A 306 -13.00 19.31 -10.98
N ASP A 307 -11.92 18.88 -10.32
CA ASP A 307 -10.77 18.25 -10.96
C ASP A 307 -11.16 17.01 -11.79
N THR A 308 -12.05 16.19 -11.24
CA THR A 308 -12.56 15.00 -11.94
C THR A 308 -13.31 15.34 -13.20
N ILE A 309 -14.20 16.33 -13.16
CA ILE A 309 -14.95 16.78 -14.33
C ILE A 309 -14.00 17.34 -15.40
N ALA A 310 -13.05 18.17 -14.99
CA ALA A 310 -12.05 18.74 -15.90
C ALA A 310 -11.23 17.65 -16.59
N SER A 311 -10.76 16.65 -15.83
CA SER A 311 -10.00 15.52 -16.38
C SER A 311 -10.80 14.68 -17.36
N ILE A 312 -12.08 14.37 -17.04
CA ILE A 312 -12.96 13.55 -17.91
C ILE A 312 -13.31 14.28 -19.21
N ARG A 313 -13.47 15.61 -19.14
CA ARG A 313 -13.84 16.44 -20.29
C ARG A 313 -12.66 16.96 -21.08
N LEU A 314 -11.43 16.56 -20.69
CA LEU A 314 -10.19 17.02 -21.28
C LEU A 314 -10.04 18.57 -21.25
N TYR A 315 -10.61 19.20 -20.22
CA TYR A 315 -10.25 20.55 -19.84
C TYR A 315 -8.89 20.50 -19.14
N ASP A 316 -7.84 20.48 -19.93
CA ASP A 316 -6.48 20.27 -19.44
C ASP A 316 -6.00 21.46 -18.62
N PHE A 317 -5.30 21.15 -17.50
CA PHE A 317 -4.53 22.14 -16.72
C PHE A 317 -5.38 23.26 -16.11
N ILE A 318 -6.29 22.86 -15.24
CA ILE A 318 -7.02 23.81 -14.43
C ILE A 318 -6.28 24.10 -13.12
N ASN A 319 -6.35 25.36 -12.71
CA ASN A 319 -6.11 25.77 -11.34
C ASN A 319 -7.45 26.20 -10.72
N VAL A 320 -7.72 25.75 -9.50
CA VAL A 320 -8.95 26.11 -8.79
C VAL A 320 -8.58 26.92 -7.56
N ASP A 321 -8.74 28.22 -7.65
CA ASP A 321 -8.58 29.11 -6.51
C ASP A 321 -9.90 29.24 -5.76
N VAL A 322 -9.85 29.11 -4.43
CA VAL A 322 -11.01 29.23 -3.55
C VAL A 322 -10.88 30.49 -2.72
N THR A 323 -11.81 31.42 -2.94
CA THR A 323 -11.91 32.60 -2.08
C THR A 323 -13.05 32.44 -1.08
N GLU A 324 -12.75 32.75 0.17
CA GLU A 324 -13.66 32.58 1.31
C GLU A 324 -14.01 33.95 1.88
N VAL A 325 -15.30 34.24 2.03
CA VAL A 325 -15.80 35.48 2.67
C VAL A 325 -16.65 35.09 3.87
N VAL A 326 -16.20 35.46 5.05
CA VAL A 326 -16.89 35.18 6.30
C VAL A 326 -17.81 36.33 6.65
N GLU A 327 -19.10 36.06 6.81
CA GLU A 327 -20.15 37.00 7.21
C GLU A 327 -20.84 36.43 8.47
N ASP A 328 -20.57 37.00 9.62
CA ASP A 328 -21.04 36.53 10.93
C ASP A 328 -20.67 35.05 11.21
N ASP A 329 -21.62 34.14 11.16
CA ASP A 329 -21.45 32.70 11.31
C ASP A 329 -21.58 31.91 10.00
N LYS A 330 -21.62 32.61 8.86
CA LYS A 330 -21.75 32.03 7.54
C LYS A 330 -20.53 32.31 6.68
N ILE A 331 -20.22 31.37 5.77
CA ILE A 331 -19.08 31.50 4.87
C ILE A 331 -19.55 31.35 3.43
N ASN A 332 -19.24 32.35 2.61
CA ASN A 332 -19.41 32.31 1.17
C ASN A 332 -18.15 31.74 0.51
N PHE A 333 -18.31 30.84 -0.44
CA PHE A 333 -17.21 30.24 -1.18
C PHE A 333 -17.33 30.57 -2.66
N ASN A 334 -16.27 31.12 -3.24
CA ASN A 334 -16.18 31.34 -4.65
C ASN A 334 -15.03 30.52 -5.23
N PHE A 335 -15.36 29.59 -6.11
CA PHE A 335 -14.41 28.75 -6.85
C PHE A 335 -14.13 29.41 -8.17
N ILE A 336 -12.89 29.77 -8.40
CA ILE A 336 -12.41 30.41 -9.64
C ILE A 336 -11.57 29.36 -10.35
N VAL A 337 -12.12 28.80 -11.41
CA VAL A 337 -11.40 27.91 -12.31
C VAL A 337 -10.69 28.76 -13.36
N SER A 338 -9.40 28.60 -13.49
CA SER A 338 -8.57 29.25 -14.48
C SER A 338 -7.76 28.23 -15.26
N ASP A 339 -7.49 28.54 -16.52
CA ASP A 339 -6.55 27.76 -17.32
C ASP A 339 -5.15 27.93 -16.74
N SER A 340 -4.47 26.80 -16.60
CA SER A 340 -3.06 26.75 -16.30
C SER A 340 -2.25 26.64 -17.60
N GLU A 341 -0.95 26.92 -17.56
CA GLU A 341 -0.07 26.70 -18.71
C GLU A 341 -0.09 25.22 -19.11
N LYS A 342 -0.23 24.95 -20.42
CA LYS A 342 -0.22 23.60 -20.97
C LYS A 342 1.20 23.11 -21.09
N PHE A 343 1.48 22.01 -20.42
CA PHE A 343 2.75 21.28 -20.57
C PHE A 343 2.50 19.96 -21.30
N TYR A 344 3.44 19.54 -22.11
CA TYR A 344 3.39 18.27 -22.81
C TYR A 344 4.53 17.36 -22.32
N VAL A 345 4.29 16.06 -22.29
CA VAL A 345 5.34 15.09 -21.96
C VAL A 345 6.27 14.96 -23.15
N GLU A 346 7.50 15.43 -23.01
CA GLU A 346 8.51 15.32 -24.05
C GLU A 346 9.11 13.92 -24.09
N LYS A 347 9.42 13.38 -22.91
CA LYS A 347 10.07 12.10 -22.77
C LYS A 347 9.81 11.47 -21.41
N ILE A 348 9.72 10.13 -21.38
CA ILE A 348 9.64 9.34 -20.16
C ILE A 348 10.88 8.45 -20.11
N ASN A 349 11.78 8.74 -19.18
CA ASN A 349 12.99 7.97 -18.92
C ASN A 349 12.74 6.97 -17.79
N ILE A 350 13.05 5.71 -18.03
CA ILE A 350 13.01 4.64 -17.03
C ILE A 350 14.45 4.25 -16.73
N ILE A 351 14.87 4.33 -15.48
CA ILE A 351 16.26 4.19 -15.04
C ILE A 351 16.30 3.19 -13.89
N GLY A 352 17.28 2.27 -13.92
CA GLY A 352 17.47 1.29 -12.84
C GLY A 352 16.77 -0.07 -13.07
N ASN A 353 16.12 -0.25 -14.20
CA ASN A 353 15.45 -1.50 -14.60
C ASN A 353 16.44 -2.48 -15.24
N PHE A 354 17.36 -3.06 -14.46
CA PHE A 354 18.42 -3.94 -14.96
C PHE A 354 17.90 -5.32 -15.40
N ASN A 355 16.87 -5.84 -14.74
CA ASN A 355 16.30 -7.16 -14.99
C ASN A 355 14.92 -7.06 -15.67
N THR A 356 14.14 -6.03 -15.38
CA THR A 356 12.78 -5.85 -15.90
C THR A 356 12.82 -5.11 -17.23
N ILE A 357 12.21 -5.66 -18.27
CA ILE A 357 12.12 -5.01 -19.58
C ILE A 357 11.26 -3.75 -19.52
N GLU A 358 11.56 -2.78 -20.36
CA GLU A 358 10.91 -1.46 -20.38
C GLU A 358 9.40 -1.56 -20.65
N ASP A 359 8.95 -2.50 -21.44
CA ASP A 359 7.52 -2.71 -21.76
C ASP A 359 6.66 -2.95 -20.51
N VAL A 360 7.21 -3.56 -19.46
CA VAL A 360 6.48 -3.75 -18.20
C VAL A 360 6.08 -2.42 -17.57
N PHE A 361 6.92 -1.40 -17.71
CA PHE A 361 6.62 -0.06 -17.20
C PHE A 361 5.68 0.67 -18.15
N ARG A 362 6.00 0.68 -19.46
CA ARG A 362 5.24 1.43 -20.46
C ARG A 362 3.79 0.96 -20.54
N ASN A 363 3.53 -0.32 -20.47
CA ASN A 363 2.16 -0.88 -20.45
C ASN A 363 1.35 -0.47 -19.20
N ASN A 364 2.01 0.03 -18.15
CA ASN A 364 1.37 0.51 -16.93
C ASN A 364 1.31 2.05 -16.85
N LEU A 365 1.80 2.75 -17.87
CA LEU A 365 1.66 4.20 -17.98
C LEU A 365 0.34 4.53 -18.69
N ILE A 366 -0.38 5.50 -18.15
CA ILE A 366 -1.61 6.06 -18.76
C ILE A 366 -1.26 7.31 -19.58
N VAL A 367 -0.11 7.92 -19.28
CA VAL A 367 0.40 9.11 -19.94
C VAL A 367 1.56 8.68 -20.81
N ASP A 368 1.50 9.02 -22.10
CA ASP A 368 2.55 8.75 -23.07
C ASP A 368 3.36 10.00 -23.46
N GLU A 369 4.47 9.77 -24.17
CA GLU A 369 5.28 10.84 -24.77
C GLU A 369 4.45 11.57 -25.86
N GLY A 370 4.40 12.87 -25.79
CA GLY A 370 3.56 13.73 -26.63
C GLY A 370 2.20 14.08 -26.04
N ASP A 371 1.76 13.40 -25.00
CA ASP A 371 0.51 13.70 -24.32
C ASP A 371 0.59 14.99 -23.51
N PRO A 372 -0.54 15.66 -23.29
CA PRO A 372 -0.64 16.71 -22.29
C PRO A 372 -0.29 16.17 -20.89
N PHE A 373 0.61 16.84 -20.17
CA PHE A 373 0.99 16.44 -18.82
C PHE A 373 -0.17 16.64 -17.85
N ASN A 374 -0.80 15.57 -17.41
CA ASN A 374 -1.85 15.58 -16.40
C ASN A 374 -1.35 14.93 -15.11
N LYS A 375 -1.29 15.69 -14.02
CA LYS A 375 -0.77 15.22 -12.72
C LYS A 375 -1.58 14.06 -12.13
N ILE A 376 -2.90 14.00 -12.39
CA ILE A 376 -3.75 12.92 -11.89
C ILE A 376 -3.43 11.61 -12.63
N LEU A 377 -3.36 11.67 -13.97
CA LEU A 377 -3.02 10.51 -14.80
C LEU A 377 -1.59 10.05 -14.55
N TYR A 378 -0.67 11.00 -14.41
CA TYR A 378 0.71 10.72 -13.98
C TYR A 378 0.76 9.98 -12.66
N ASN A 379 0.11 10.50 -11.60
CA ASN A 379 0.08 9.84 -10.29
C ASN A 379 -0.58 8.47 -10.36
N LYS A 380 -1.62 8.31 -11.18
CA LYS A 380 -2.27 7.00 -11.41
C LYS A 380 -1.31 6.02 -12.08
N SER A 381 -0.56 6.45 -13.09
CA SER A 381 0.49 5.65 -13.74
C SER A 381 1.55 5.16 -12.74
N ILE A 382 2.07 6.08 -11.92
CA ILE A 382 3.08 5.73 -10.92
C ILE A 382 2.53 4.78 -9.87
N ASN A 383 1.29 4.97 -9.43
CA ASN A 383 0.63 4.05 -8.51
C ASN A 383 0.39 2.67 -9.14
N GLN A 384 0.09 2.58 -10.42
CA GLN A 384 -0.01 1.30 -11.14
C GLN A 384 1.35 0.58 -11.14
N ILE A 385 2.44 1.27 -11.50
CA ILE A 385 3.79 0.69 -11.44
C ILE A 385 4.14 0.22 -10.03
N LYS A 386 3.88 1.03 -9.00
CA LYS A 386 4.09 0.64 -7.59
C LYS A 386 3.26 -0.57 -7.18
N SER A 387 2.03 -0.67 -7.70
CA SER A 387 1.10 -1.77 -7.37
C SER A 387 1.51 -3.12 -7.95
N LEU A 388 2.38 -3.15 -8.95
CA LEU A 388 2.96 -4.40 -9.47
C LEU A 388 3.70 -5.19 -8.39
N GLY A 389 4.22 -4.50 -7.36
CA GLY A 389 4.94 -5.12 -6.26
C GLY A 389 6.30 -5.74 -6.65
N LEU A 390 6.82 -5.40 -7.81
CA LEU A 390 8.09 -5.91 -8.37
C LEU A 390 9.31 -5.11 -7.89
N PHE A 391 9.10 -3.90 -7.37
CA PHE A 391 10.15 -2.96 -7.06
C PHE A 391 10.21 -2.70 -5.56
N LYS A 392 11.42 -2.43 -5.05
CA LYS A 392 11.66 -2.00 -3.68
C LYS A 392 11.27 -0.53 -3.54
N GLU A 393 11.70 0.28 -4.50
CA GLU A 393 11.42 1.70 -4.54
C GLU A 393 11.15 2.17 -5.97
N VAL A 394 10.24 3.12 -6.11
CA VAL A 394 9.91 3.81 -7.35
C VAL A 394 9.87 5.29 -7.04
N GLU A 395 10.95 5.98 -7.39
CA GLU A 395 11.07 7.42 -7.28
C GLU A 395 10.77 8.08 -8.62
N THR A 396 10.21 9.28 -8.58
CA THR A 396 9.85 9.97 -9.81
C THR A 396 10.14 11.45 -9.70
N GLU A 397 10.69 12.02 -10.76
CA GLU A 397 10.98 13.43 -10.89
C GLU A 397 10.41 13.95 -12.21
N VAL A 398 9.81 15.14 -12.17
CA VAL A 398 9.34 15.82 -13.36
C VAL A 398 10.19 17.09 -13.52
N ILE A 399 10.97 17.13 -14.59
CA ILE A 399 11.85 18.25 -14.88
C ILE A 399 11.40 19.02 -16.14
N GLU A 400 11.92 20.22 -16.36
CA GLU A 400 11.69 20.97 -17.58
C GLU A 400 12.32 20.26 -18.79
N GLY A 401 11.60 20.27 -19.91
CA GLY A 401 12.09 19.70 -21.16
C GLY A 401 12.94 20.67 -21.99
N SER A 402 13.12 20.35 -23.25
CA SER A 402 13.88 21.18 -24.20
C SER A 402 13.23 22.54 -24.49
N THR A 403 11.94 22.66 -24.25
CA THR A 403 11.16 23.90 -24.35
C THR A 403 10.44 24.21 -23.04
N PRO A 404 10.08 25.48 -22.74
CA PRO A 404 9.38 25.84 -21.52
C PRO A 404 8.06 25.09 -21.31
N ASN A 405 7.40 24.69 -22.41
CA ASN A 405 6.10 24.03 -22.39
C ASN A 405 6.22 22.49 -22.40
N THR A 406 7.41 21.93 -22.27
CA THR A 406 7.60 20.47 -22.20
C THR A 406 8.12 20.03 -20.84
N ARG A 407 7.83 18.79 -20.50
CA ARG A 407 8.27 18.14 -19.25
C ARG A 407 8.85 16.77 -19.56
N ILE A 408 9.94 16.45 -18.89
CA ILE A 408 10.54 15.11 -18.93
C ILE A 408 10.20 14.43 -17.62
N ILE A 409 9.71 13.19 -17.70
CA ILE A 409 9.39 12.36 -16.55
C ILE A 409 10.53 11.36 -16.39
N ASN A 410 11.26 11.45 -15.28
CA ASN A 410 12.26 10.46 -14.88
C ASN A 410 11.65 9.52 -13.85
N ILE A 411 11.67 8.21 -14.13
CA ILE A 411 11.22 7.16 -13.23
C ILE A 411 12.43 6.34 -12.84
N SER A 412 12.90 6.52 -11.62
CA SER A 412 14.03 5.80 -11.04
C SER A 412 13.54 4.58 -10.26
N ILE A 413 14.04 3.41 -10.60
CA ILE A 413 13.59 2.12 -10.09
C ILE A 413 14.71 1.47 -9.28
N GLU A 414 14.38 1.02 -8.08
CA GLU A 414 15.19 0.03 -7.35
C GLU A 414 14.47 -1.32 -7.39
N GLU A 415 15.05 -2.27 -8.14
CA GLU A 415 14.49 -3.61 -8.24
C GLU A 415 14.71 -4.42 -6.96
N LYS A 416 13.81 -5.36 -6.68
CA LYS A 416 13.96 -6.33 -5.58
C LYS A 416 13.80 -7.74 -6.12
N PRO A 417 14.28 -8.78 -5.41
CA PRO A 417 13.94 -10.16 -5.71
C PRO A 417 12.42 -10.35 -5.74
N THR A 418 11.90 -10.94 -6.82
CA THR A 418 10.46 -11.15 -7.07
C THR A 418 10.02 -12.59 -6.83
N GLY A 419 10.98 -13.47 -6.59
CA GLY A 419 10.75 -14.85 -6.20
C GLY A 419 10.30 -14.97 -4.75
N GLU A 420 9.20 -15.65 -4.51
CA GLU A 420 8.63 -15.90 -3.19
C GLU A 420 8.52 -17.41 -2.95
N LEU A 421 9.03 -17.87 -1.81
CA LEU A 421 8.82 -19.22 -1.31
C LEU A 421 7.89 -19.15 -0.10
N SER A 422 6.75 -19.82 -0.17
CA SER A 422 5.81 -19.92 0.93
C SER A 422 5.67 -21.38 1.35
N LEU A 423 5.75 -21.65 2.63
CA LEU A 423 5.45 -22.94 3.23
C LEU A 423 4.45 -22.71 4.36
N GLY A 424 3.44 -23.54 4.42
CA GLY A 424 2.40 -23.45 5.42
C GLY A 424 1.94 -24.81 5.90
N ALA A 425 1.54 -24.85 7.16
CA ALA A 425 0.87 -26.00 7.74
C ALA A 425 -0.36 -25.51 8.49
N GLY A 426 -1.45 -26.24 8.36
CA GLY A 426 -2.69 -25.95 9.07
C GLY A 426 -3.17 -27.19 9.82
N ILE A 427 -3.79 -26.99 10.96
CA ILE A 427 -4.51 -28.01 11.71
C ILE A 427 -5.82 -27.44 12.21
N GLY A 428 -6.86 -28.21 12.11
CA GLY A 428 -8.17 -27.77 12.56
C GLY A 428 -9.16 -28.93 12.66
N THR A 429 -10.40 -28.59 12.96
CA THR A 429 -11.51 -29.57 13.04
C THR A 429 -11.87 -30.17 11.68
N GLY A 430 -11.37 -29.58 10.59
CA GLY A 430 -11.53 -30.09 9.22
C GLY A 430 -10.39 -30.99 8.74
N GLY A 431 -9.44 -31.34 9.62
CA GLY A 431 -8.25 -32.14 9.32
C GLY A 431 -6.96 -31.32 9.36
N ALA A 432 -5.85 -31.99 9.11
CA ALA A 432 -4.54 -31.38 8.95
C ALA A 432 -4.23 -31.12 7.47
N SER A 433 -3.51 -30.05 7.18
CA SER A 433 -3.01 -29.74 5.84
C SER A 433 -1.58 -29.21 5.91
N PHE A 434 -0.82 -29.50 4.86
CA PHE A 434 0.51 -28.94 4.63
C PHE A 434 0.61 -28.54 3.16
N GLY A 435 1.20 -27.40 2.88
CA GLY A 435 1.35 -26.96 1.51
C GLY A 435 2.47 -25.97 1.35
N GLY A 436 2.76 -25.65 0.11
CA GLY A 436 3.75 -24.64 -0.24
C GLY A 436 3.57 -24.13 -1.65
N SER A 437 4.18 -22.97 -1.89
CA SER A 437 4.24 -22.37 -3.21
C SER A 437 5.60 -21.76 -3.49
N ILE A 438 6.04 -21.87 -4.71
CA ILE A 438 7.12 -21.09 -5.29
C ILE A 438 6.49 -20.20 -6.35
N THR A 439 6.63 -18.90 -6.19
CA THR A 439 6.07 -17.92 -7.13
C THR A 439 7.15 -16.97 -7.58
N GLU A 440 7.35 -16.83 -8.89
CA GLU A 440 8.13 -15.78 -9.50
C GLU A 440 7.17 -14.78 -10.17
N LYS A 441 7.15 -13.54 -9.73
CA LYS A 441 6.22 -12.50 -10.23
C LYS A 441 6.74 -11.75 -11.46
N ASN A 442 8.02 -11.92 -11.76
CA ASN A 442 8.68 -11.23 -12.87
C ASN A 442 9.54 -12.21 -13.70
N PHE A 443 8.97 -13.33 -14.08
CA PHE A 443 9.68 -14.39 -14.79
C PHE A 443 10.31 -13.86 -16.10
N LEU A 444 11.63 -14.01 -16.20
CA LEU A 444 12.47 -13.48 -17.29
C LEU A 444 12.38 -11.95 -17.46
N GLY A 445 12.05 -11.21 -16.41
CA GLY A 445 11.94 -9.76 -16.46
C GLY A 445 10.73 -9.22 -17.22
N LYS A 446 9.76 -10.05 -17.57
CA LYS A 446 8.61 -9.71 -18.43
C LYS A 446 7.33 -9.38 -17.67
N GLY A 447 7.39 -9.24 -16.35
CA GLY A 447 6.19 -9.06 -15.53
C GLY A 447 5.25 -10.26 -15.53
N VAL A 448 5.75 -11.42 -15.97
CA VAL A 448 5.02 -12.68 -16.05
C VAL A 448 5.05 -13.35 -14.68
N ALA A 449 3.90 -13.77 -14.20
CA ALA A 449 3.80 -14.58 -12.99
C ALA A 449 3.86 -16.08 -13.33
N LEU A 450 4.83 -16.77 -12.75
CA LEU A 450 4.96 -18.23 -12.78
C LEU A 450 4.89 -18.76 -11.37
N SER A 451 3.94 -19.64 -11.08
CA SER A 451 3.83 -20.26 -9.76
C SER A 451 3.70 -21.77 -9.83
N SER A 452 4.29 -22.43 -8.84
CA SER A 452 4.08 -23.86 -8.57
C SER A 452 3.58 -24.00 -7.16
N ASN A 453 2.45 -24.69 -6.99
CA ASN A 453 1.80 -24.87 -5.70
C ASN A 453 1.61 -26.37 -5.43
N PHE A 454 1.70 -26.77 -4.17
CA PHE A 454 1.29 -28.08 -3.72
C PHE A 454 0.54 -28.01 -2.40
N GLU A 455 -0.41 -28.90 -2.19
CA GLU A 455 -1.19 -29.07 -0.97
C GLU A 455 -1.40 -30.54 -0.66
N ILE A 456 -1.13 -30.94 0.57
CA ILE A 456 -1.37 -32.28 1.09
C ILE A 456 -2.32 -32.15 2.27
N SER A 457 -3.42 -32.88 2.25
CA SER A 457 -4.35 -32.99 3.37
C SER A 457 -4.74 -34.44 3.62
N GLU A 458 -5.55 -34.69 4.65
CA GLU A 458 -6.06 -36.07 4.92
C GLU A 458 -6.87 -36.65 3.75
N GLU A 459 -7.51 -35.78 2.97
CA GLU A 459 -8.43 -36.21 1.89
C GLU A 459 -7.92 -35.83 0.50
N SER A 460 -6.81 -35.07 0.37
CA SER A 460 -6.36 -34.61 -0.96
C SER A 460 -4.87 -34.37 -1.06
N LEU A 461 -4.34 -34.69 -2.24
CA LEU A 461 -3.02 -34.28 -2.71
C LEU A 461 -3.24 -33.45 -3.99
N LYS A 462 -2.79 -32.21 -4.00
CA LYS A 462 -2.92 -31.31 -5.13
C LYS A 462 -1.58 -30.73 -5.52
N GLY A 463 -1.38 -30.59 -6.80
CA GLY A 463 -0.24 -29.88 -7.38
C GLY A 463 -0.70 -29.03 -8.56
N SER A 464 -0.12 -27.85 -8.73
CA SER A 464 -0.39 -27.03 -9.91
C SER A 464 0.81 -26.19 -10.32
N ILE A 465 0.91 -25.92 -11.60
CA ILE A 465 1.83 -24.94 -12.20
C ILE A 465 0.97 -23.96 -12.97
N ASN A 466 1.10 -22.68 -12.66
CA ASN A 466 0.31 -21.62 -13.27
C ASN A 466 1.23 -20.58 -13.87
N TYR A 467 0.88 -20.13 -15.08
CA TYR A 467 1.56 -19.08 -15.82
C TYR A 467 0.54 -18.00 -16.14
N ALA A 468 0.87 -16.74 -15.87
CA ALA A 468 0.03 -15.60 -16.21
C ALA A 468 0.90 -14.48 -16.80
N GLN A 469 0.59 -14.09 -18.02
CA GLN A 469 1.25 -13.03 -18.76
C GLN A 469 0.27 -11.87 -18.96
N PRO A 470 0.39 -10.78 -18.19
CA PRO A 470 -0.36 -9.55 -18.45
C PRO A 470 0.10 -8.91 -19.75
N TYR A 471 -0.72 -8.06 -20.32
CA TYR A 471 -0.46 -7.34 -21.58
C TYR A 471 -0.02 -8.23 -22.73
N PHE A 472 -0.62 -9.43 -22.82
CA PHE A 472 -0.30 -10.40 -23.86
C PHE A 472 -0.48 -9.81 -25.26
N ASN A 473 0.55 -9.89 -26.09
CA ASN A 473 0.60 -9.34 -27.43
C ASN A 473 0.32 -7.82 -27.48
N ASN A 474 0.82 -7.07 -26.49
CA ASN A 474 0.63 -5.62 -26.34
C ASN A 474 -0.86 -5.18 -26.29
N THR A 475 -1.70 -6.02 -25.72
CA THR A 475 -3.11 -5.73 -25.44
C THR A 475 -3.33 -5.70 -23.91
N ASP A 476 -4.46 -5.15 -23.45
CA ASP A 476 -4.84 -5.19 -22.03
C ASP A 476 -5.26 -6.61 -21.55
N ASN A 477 -5.07 -7.62 -22.38
CA ASN A 477 -5.44 -8.99 -22.05
C ASN A 477 -4.34 -9.69 -21.26
N THR A 478 -4.74 -10.46 -20.27
CA THR A 478 -3.85 -11.39 -19.58
C THR A 478 -4.05 -12.78 -20.14
N LEU A 479 -3.01 -13.38 -20.70
CA LEU A 479 -2.99 -14.82 -21.04
C LEU A 479 -2.68 -15.59 -19.77
N PHE A 480 -3.47 -16.61 -19.45
CA PHE A 480 -3.15 -17.55 -18.38
C PHE A 480 -3.23 -19.00 -18.84
N THR A 481 -2.40 -19.83 -18.24
CA THR A 481 -2.42 -21.28 -18.45
C THR A 481 -2.12 -21.99 -17.15
N SER A 482 -2.72 -23.14 -16.95
CA SER A 482 -2.54 -23.95 -15.75
C SER A 482 -2.40 -25.42 -16.09
N LEU A 483 -1.47 -26.08 -15.42
CA LEU A 483 -1.36 -27.53 -15.36
C LEU A 483 -1.62 -27.96 -13.92
N SER A 484 -2.54 -28.86 -13.72
CA SER A 484 -2.92 -29.33 -12.36
C SER A 484 -2.98 -30.83 -12.28
N SER A 485 -2.65 -31.35 -11.08
CA SER A 485 -2.86 -32.75 -10.71
C SER A 485 -3.51 -32.77 -9.34
N THR A 486 -4.64 -33.42 -9.22
CA THR A 486 -5.38 -33.50 -7.96
C THR A 486 -5.80 -34.93 -7.72
N GLU A 487 -5.43 -35.47 -6.57
CA GLU A 487 -6.00 -36.72 -6.04
C GLU A 487 -6.87 -36.36 -4.86
N THR A 488 -8.10 -36.84 -4.81
CA THR A 488 -9.04 -36.64 -3.72
C THR A 488 -9.61 -37.97 -3.26
N ASP A 489 -9.33 -38.34 -2.01
CA ASP A 489 -9.80 -39.58 -1.40
C ASP A 489 -11.00 -39.33 -0.48
N TYR A 490 -12.18 -39.65 -0.98
CA TYR A 490 -13.43 -39.66 -0.22
C TYR A 490 -13.97 -41.06 0.04
N LEU A 491 -13.11 -42.11 0.00
CA LEU A 491 -13.54 -43.47 0.20
C LEU A 491 -14.28 -43.68 1.55
N THR A 492 -13.85 -42.97 2.61
CA THR A 492 -14.46 -43.06 3.94
C THR A 492 -15.66 -42.16 4.14
N THR A 493 -15.85 -41.10 3.31
CA THR A 493 -16.90 -40.08 3.50
C THR A 493 -17.99 -40.14 2.46
N SER A 494 -17.64 -40.53 1.23
CA SER A 494 -18.53 -40.51 0.06
C SER A 494 -18.39 -41.75 -0.83
N GLY A 495 -17.55 -42.71 -0.46
CA GLY A 495 -17.42 -43.99 -1.14
C GLY A 495 -16.64 -43.98 -2.47
N TYR A 496 -15.88 -42.93 -2.77
CA TYR A 496 -15.12 -42.82 -4.01
C TYR A 496 -13.78 -42.10 -3.83
N LYS A 497 -12.87 -42.36 -4.77
CA LYS A 497 -11.60 -41.66 -4.94
C LYS A 497 -11.52 -41.15 -6.36
N VAL A 498 -10.94 -39.97 -6.54
CA VAL A 498 -10.77 -39.34 -7.85
C VAL A 498 -9.32 -38.88 -8.01
N SER A 499 -8.71 -39.25 -9.13
CA SER A 499 -7.46 -38.69 -9.60
C SER A 499 -7.74 -37.90 -10.88
N ASN A 500 -7.31 -36.64 -10.92
CA ASN A 500 -7.56 -35.75 -12.06
C ASN A 500 -6.28 -35.03 -12.47
N ILE A 501 -5.98 -35.05 -13.78
CA ILE A 501 -4.95 -34.22 -14.41
C ILE A 501 -5.65 -33.24 -15.35
N GLY A 502 -5.44 -31.95 -15.11
CA GLY A 502 -6.07 -30.88 -15.89
C GLY A 502 -5.03 -29.99 -16.56
N PHE A 503 -5.36 -29.52 -17.75
CA PHE A 503 -4.64 -28.45 -18.44
C PHE A 503 -5.65 -27.42 -18.92
N SER A 504 -5.39 -26.15 -18.62
CA SER A 504 -6.24 -25.06 -19.08
C SER A 504 -5.44 -23.91 -19.70
N ILE A 505 -6.08 -23.22 -20.61
CA ILE A 505 -5.58 -22.01 -21.26
C ILE A 505 -6.73 -21.02 -21.46
N GLY A 506 -6.51 -19.79 -21.10
CA GLY A 506 -7.54 -18.77 -21.22
C GLY A 506 -6.97 -17.35 -21.26
N THR A 507 -7.87 -16.40 -21.41
CA THR A 507 -7.55 -14.98 -21.35
C THR A 507 -8.45 -14.28 -20.34
N LYS A 508 -7.96 -13.18 -19.76
CA LYS A 508 -8.74 -12.31 -18.90
C LYS A 508 -8.57 -10.88 -19.36
N PHE A 509 -9.66 -10.15 -19.51
CA PHE A 509 -9.64 -8.75 -19.86
C PHE A 509 -10.78 -7.98 -19.22
N GLU A 510 -10.56 -6.68 -19.01
CA GLU A 510 -11.56 -5.77 -18.48
C GLU A 510 -12.45 -5.26 -19.61
N GLN A 511 -13.71 -5.66 -19.63
CA GLN A 511 -14.67 -5.25 -20.65
C GLN A 511 -15.27 -3.87 -20.36
N TYR A 512 -15.50 -3.56 -19.10
CA TYR A 512 -15.95 -2.30 -18.57
C TYR A 512 -15.26 -2.08 -17.21
N GLU A 513 -15.24 -0.87 -16.70
CA GLU A 513 -14.62 -0.54 -15.43
C GLU A 513 -15.02 -1.52 -14.30
N ASN A 514 -14.03 -2.22 -13.75
CA ASN A 514 -14.18 -3.26 -12.72
C ASN A 514 -14.99 -4.50 -13.14
N PHE A 515 -15.28 -4.67 -14.46
CA PHE A 515 -15.98 -5.83 -14.99
C PHE A 515 -15.08 -6.63 -15.92
N TYR A 516 -14.73 -7.82 -15.47
CA TYR A 516 -13.79 -8.72 -16.12
C TYR A 516 -14.51 -9.90 -16.78
N PHE A 517 -14.09 -10.25 -18.00
CA PHE A 517 -14.49 -11.46 -18.68
C PHE A 517 -13.26 -12.37 -18.86
N SER A 518 -13.42 -13.65 -18.52
CA SER A 518 -12.31 -14.63 -18.58
C SER A 518 -12.79 -15.92 -19.23
N PRO A 519 -12.67 -16.04 -20.56
CA PRO A 519 -12.90 -17.31 -21.29
C PRO A 519 -11.69 -18.23 -21.18
N GLU A 520 -11.94 -19.53 -21.10
CA GLU A 520 -10.93 -20.56 -20.88
C GLU A 520 -11.34 -21.87 -21.58
N ILE A 521 -10.37 -22.58 -22.13
CA ILE A 521 -10.50 -23.97 -22.57
C ILE A 521 -9.82 -24.84 -21.51
N ASP A 522 -10.50 -25.85 -21.05
CA ASP A 522 -10.05 -26.79 -20.01
C ASP A 522 -10.13 -28.22 -20.51
N PHE A 523 -9.01 -28.93 -20.43
CA PHE A 523 -8.89 -30.34 -20.70
C PHE A 523 -8.62 -31.11 -19.41
N SER A 524 -9.37 -32.16 -19.12
CA SER A 524 -9.34 -32.92 -17.89
C SER A 524 -9.32 -34.41 -18.13
N LEU A 525 -8.39 -35.11 -17.53
CA LEU A 525 -8.30 -36.58 -17.47
C LEU A 525 -8.64 -36.99 -16.03
N GLU A 526 -9.74 -37.69 -15.84
CA GLU A 526 -10.25 -38.11 -14.55
C GLU A 526 -10.29 -39.65 -14.46
N ASP A 527 -9.77 -40.20 -13.37
CA ASP A 527 -9.92 -41.60 -13.00
C ASP A 527 -10.72 -41.69 -11.70
N LEU A 528 -11.87 -42.33 -11.74
CA LEU A 528 -12.82 -42.49 -10.65
C LEU A 528 -12.87 -43.93 -10.17
N GLU A 529 -12.51 -44.16 -8.95
CA GLU A 529 -12.57 -45.42 -8.22
C GLU A 529 -13.64 -45.41 -7.15
N THR A 530 -14.27 -46.53 -6.85
CA THR A 530 -15.23 -46.70 -5.76
C THR A 530 -14.78 -47.72 -4.73
N ASN A 531 -15.28 -47.60 -3.50
CA ASN A 531 -14.99 -48.60 -2.48
C ASN A 531 -15.93 -49.84 -2.58
N SER A 532 -15.61 -50.91 -1.90
CA SER A 532 -16.38 -52.17 -1.89
C SER A 532 -17.80 -51.99 -1.32
N SER A 533 -18.00 -51.00 -0.42
CA SER A 533 -19.28 -50.71 0.22
C SER A 533 -20.15 -49.71 -0.59
N ALA A 534 -19.63 -49.14 -1.65
CA ALA A 534 -20.41 -48.26 -2.52
C ALA A 534 -21.62 -48.98 -3.13
N SER A 535 -22.69 -48.23 -3.36
CA SER A 535 -23.90 -48.78 -3.99
C SER A 535 -23.59 -49.25 -5.42
N SER A 536 -24.46 -50.12 -5.93
CA SER A 536 -24.35 -50.56 -7.31
C SER A 536 -24.49 -49.42 -8.32
N SER A 537 -25.22 -48.37 -7.97
CA SER A 537 -25.38 -47.17 -8.79
C SER A 537 -24.12 -46.32 -8.82
N LEU A 538 -23.38 -46.18 -7.70
CA LEU A 538 -22.09 -45.52 -7.69
C LEU A 538 -20.99 -46.31 -8.41
N LYS A 539 -20.96 -47.66 -8.23
CA LYS A 539 -20.01 -48.54 -8.92
C LYS A 539 -20.12 -48.48 -10.45
N LYS A 540 -21.29 -48.17 -11.00
CA LYS A 540 -21.47 -47.98 -12.45
C LYS A 540 -20.76 -46.72 -12.98
N GLN A 541 -20.41 -45.76 -12.09
CA GLN A 541 -19.71 -44.54 -12.48
C GLN A 541 -18.19 -44.67 -12.39
N GLU A 542 -17.66 -45.84 -11.97
CA GLU A 542 -16.24 -46.12 -11.94
C GLU A 542 -15.67 -46.16 -13.35
N GLY A 543 -14.52 -45.51 -13.58
CA GLY A 543 -13.85 -45.49 -14.87
C GLY A 543 -13.05 -44.24 -15.16
N ASN A 544 -12.50 -44.22 -16.39
CA ASN A 544 -11.68 -43.11 -16.89
C ASN A 544 -12.52 -42.19 -17.78
N TYR A 545 -12.38 -40.88 -17.55
CA TYR A 545 -13.11 -39.84 -18.23
C TYR A 545 -12.15 -38.83 -18.86
N ASN A 546 -12.42 -38.49 -20.12
CA ASN A 546 -11.67 -37.49 -20.84
C ASN A 546 -12.64 -36.37 -21.22
N ASP A 547 -12.43 -35.20 -20.65
CA ASP A 547 -13.35 -34.09 -20.80
C ASP A 547 -12.64 -32.86 -21.36
N LEU A 548 -13.30 -32.22 -22.32
CA LEU A 548 -12.91 -30.90 -22.84
C LEU A 548 -14.05 -29.94 -22.64
N TYR A 549 -13.77 -28.85 -21.94
CA TYR A 549 -14.75 -27.83 -21.59
C TYR A 549 -14.39 -26.47 -22.14
N PHE A 550 -15.40 -25.67 -22.42
CA PHE A 550 -15.30 -24.24 -22.53
C PHE A 550 -15.85 -23.62 -21.25
N ASN A 551 -14.98 -22.97 -20.49
CA ASN A 551 -15.35 -22.26 -19.27
C ASN A 551 -15.35 -20.75 -19.53
N TYR A 552 -16.19 -20.02 -18.83
CA TYR A 552 -16.02 -18.57 -18.73
C TYR A 552 -16.48 -18.04 -17.39
N SER A 553 -15.86 -16.95 -16.97
CA SER A 553 -16.29 -16.20 -15.81
C SER A 553 -16.53 -14.73 -16.13
N LEU A 554 -17.54 -14.18 -15.47
CA LEU A 554 -17.85 -12.75 -15.42
C LEU A 554 -17.65 -12.30 -13.98
N ASP A 555 -16.74 -11.35 -13.73
CA ASP A 555 -16.43 -10.85 -12.38
C ASP A 555 -16.57 -9.32 -12.36
N LEU A 556 -17.50 -8.82 -11.56
CA LEU A 556 -17.69 -7.41 -11.25
C LEU A 556 -17.27 -7.17 -9.81
N ASP A 557 -16.17 -6.46 -9.58
CA ASP A 557 -15.63 -6.19 -8.25
C ASP A 557 -15.54 -4.68 -7.99
N SER A 558 -16.50 -4.16 -7.24
CA SER A 558 -16.56 -2.75 -6.80
C SER A 558 -16.29 -2.58 -5.30
N ARG A 559 -15.60 -3.53 -4.69
CA ARG A 559 -15.19 -3.43 -3.27
C ARG A 559 -14.09 -2.38 -3.10
N ASN A 560 -14.10 -1.71 -1.95
CA ASN A 560 -13.05 -0.75 -1.62
C ASN A 560 -11.68 -1.38 -1.33
N SER A 561 -11.64 -2.68 -1.05
CA SER A 561 -10.41 -3.46 -0.84
C SER A 561 -10.66 -4.93 -1.19
N SER A 562 -9.65 -5.62 -1.73
CA SER A 562 -9.70 -7.08 -1.93
C SER A 562 -9.59 -7.85 -0.61
N TYR A 563 -8.82 -7.33 0.33
CA TYR A 563 -8.64 -7.89 1.68
C TYR A 563 -9.47 -7.10 2.69
N ASN A 564 -10.26 -7.79 3.52
CA ASN A 564 -11.14 -7.25 4.56
C ASN A 564 -11.97 -6.02 4.10
N PRO A 565 -12.79 -6.14 3.04
CA PRO A 565 -13.54 -5.04 2.50
C PRO A 565 -14.57 -4.52 3.50
N SER A 566 -14.71 -3.19 3.57
CA SER A 566 -15.70 -2.53 4.42
C SER A 566 -16.91 -1.99 3.64
N SER A 567 -16.79 -1.85 2.31
CA SER A 567 -17.88 -1.35 1.45
C SER A 567 -17.75 -1.90 0.04
N GLY A 568 -18.87 -1.86 -0.69
CA GLY A 568 -18.93 -2.26 -2.09
C GLY A 568 -19.55 -3.64 -2.32
N ASN A 569 -19.52 -4.10 -3.56
CA ASN A 569 -20.13 -5.34 -3.99
C ASN A 569 -19.17 -6.14 -4.85
N ARG A 570 -19.35 -7.47 -4.86
CA ARG A 570 -18.74 -8.35 -5.86
C ARG A 570 -19.78 -9.30 -6.39
N PHE A 571 -19.83 -9.44 -7.70
CA PHE A 571 -20.62 -10.43 -8.43
C PHE A 571 -19.68 -11.30 -9.25
N THR A 572 -19.79 -12.62 -9.13
CA THR A 572 -19.08 -13.55 -9.97
C THR A 572 -20.08 -14.56 -10.54
N PHE A 573 -20.10 -14.69 -11.85
CA PHE A 573 -20.80 -15.77 -12.56
C PHE A 573 -19.75 -16.65 -13.23
N TYR A 574 -19.88 -17.96 -13.08
CA TYR A 574 -19.03 -18.95 -13.76
C TYR A 574 -19.94 -19.97 -14.44
N GLN A 575 -19.60 -20.27 -15.70
CA GLN A 575 -20.23 -21.34 -16.44
C GLN A 575 -19.18 -22.25 -17.09
N GLN A 576 -19.44 -23.56 -17.02
CA GLN A 576 -18.67 -24.58 -17.72
C GLN A 576 -19.60 -25.29 -18.71
N LEU A 577 -19.18 -25.34 -19.97
CA LEU A 577 -19.90 -25.94 -21.09
C LEU A 577 -19.08 -27.12 -21.67
N PRO A 578 -19.65 -28.31 -21.84
CA PRO A 578 -18.94 -29.40 -22.45
C PRO A 578 -18.77 -29.15 -23.96
N ILE A 579 -17.52 -29.27 -24.45
CA ILE A 579 -17.20 -29.32 -25.88
C ILE A 579 -17.17 -30.79 -26.33
N SER A 580 -16.49 -31.62 -25.55
CA SER A 580 -16.40 -33.07 -25.76
C SER A 580 -16.22 -33.70 -24.37
N SER A 581 -17.19 -34.44 -23.90
CA SER A 581 -17.19 -35.09 -22.61
C SER A 581 -17.94 -36.38 -22.66
N THR A 582 -17.55 -37.34 -21.84
CA THR A 582 -18.26 -38.62 -21.72
C THR A 582 -19.68 -38.41 -21.16
N ASN A 583 -19.84 -37.48 -20.22
CA ASN A 583 -21.12 -37.03 -19.67
C ASN A 583 -21.22 -35.51 -19.92
N ASN A 584 -22.18 -35.09 -20.71
CA ASN A 584 -22.34 -33.69 -21.10
C ASN A 584 -23.02 -32.89 -19.97
N GLU A 585 -22.24 -32.44 -19.01
CA GLU A 585 -22.72 -31.70 -17.85
C GLU A 585 -22.45 -30.21 -18.01
N ILE A 586 -23.46 -29.38 -17.82
CA ILE A 586 -23.32 -27.93 -17.68
C ILE A 586 -23.25 -27.56 -16.20
N VAL A 587 -22.26 -26.75 -15.85
CA VAL A 587 -22.09 -26.23 -14.50
C VAL A 587 -22.32 -24.72 -14.52
N ASN A 588 -23.20 -24.23 -13.65
CA ASN A 588 -23.44 -22.82 -13.42
C ASN A 588 -23.13 -22.48 -11.95
N SER A 589 -22.43 -21.40 -11.70
CA SER A 589 -22.16 -20.93 -10.34
C SER A 589 -22.29 -19.41 -10.26
N ILE A 590 -23.00 -18.93 -9.24
CA ILE A 590 -23.18 -17.51 -8.96
C ILE A 590 -22.70 -17.24 -7.55
N THR A 591 -21.89 -16.20 -7.39
CA THR A 591 -21.54 -15.66 -6.10
C THR A 591 -21.82 -14.17 -6.06
N LEU A 592 -22.61 -13.73 -5.08
CA LEU A 592 -22.89 -12.34 -4.79
C LEU A 592 -22.34 -12.02 -3.40
N SER A 593 -21.66 -10.91 -3.25
CA SER A 593 -21.20 -10.43 -1.94
C SER A 593 -21.46 -8.93 -1.83
N LYS A 594 -21.94 -8.49 -0.68
CA LYS A 594 -22.21 -7.08 -0.39
C LYS A 594 -21.66 -6.72 0.99
N TYR A 595 -21.02 -5.57 1.06
CA TYR A 595 -20.42 -5.02 2.27
C TYR A 595 -21.02 -3.65 2.52
N ILE A 596 -21.56 -3.44 3.73
CA ILE A 596 -22.27 -2.21 4.11
C ILE A 596 -21.67 -1.68 5.40
N PRO A 597 -21.00 -0.52 5.38
CA PRO A 597 -20.53 0.13 6.60
C PRO A 597 -21.72 0.75 7.35
N PHE A 598 -22.05 0.23 8.52
CA PHE A 598 -23.02 0.84 9.44
C PHE A 598 -22.37 1.92 10.31
N SER A 599 -21.10 1.73 10.64
CA SER A 599 -20.22 2.72 11.27
C SER A 599 -18.76 2.44 10.90
N ASN A 600 -17.83 3.23 11.39
CA ASN A 600 -16.39 3.01 11.13
C ASN A 600 -15.91 1.62 11.58
N ASP A 601 -16.53 1.06 12.63
CA ASP A 601 -16.13 -0.21 13.24
C ASP A 601 -17.15 -1.33 13.05
N LEU A 602 -18.27 -1.08 12.35
CA LEU A 602 -19.33 -2.04 12.16
C LEU A 602 -19.64 -2.20 10.68
N VAL A 603 -19.26 -3.33 10.12
CA VAL A 603 -19.50 -3.69 8.72
C VAL A 603 -20.41 -4.89 8.65
N GLY A 604 -21.57 -4.73 7.99
CA GLY A 604 -22.43 -5.84 7.61
C GLY A 604 -21.94 -6.49 6.33
N ARG A 605 -21.89 -7.81 6.32
CA ARG A 605 -21.49 -8.64 5.17
C ARG A 605 -22.63 -9.59 4.83
N SER A 606 -23.02 -9.64 3.57
CA SER A 606 -23.92 -10.65 3.05
C SER A 606 -23.31 -11.32 1.83
N SER A 607 -23.43 -12.64 1.74
CA SER A 607 -22.99 -13.42 0.58
C SER A 607 -24.04 -14.44 0.23
N PHE A 608 -24.29 -14.56 -1.06
CA PHE A 608 -25.11 -15.60 -1.66
C PHE A 608 -24.25 -16.42 -2.61
N TYR A 609 -24.34 -17.74 -2.51
CA TYR A 609 -23.69 -18.69 -3.41
C TYR A 609 -24.71 -19.68 -3.91
N PHE A 610 -24.72 -19.89 -5.22
CA PHE A 610 -25.55 -20.89 -5.86
C PHE A 610 -24.70 -21.65 -6.89
N LYS A 611 -24.83 -22.99 -6.91
CA LYS A 611 -24.22 -23.85 -7.92
C LYS A 611 -25.28 -24.83 -8.41
N ALA A 612 -25.39 -24.98 -9.72
CA ALA A 612 -26.27 -25.92 -10.39
C ALA A 612 -25.46 -26.72 -11.43
N ILE A 613 -25.69 -28.00 -11.43
CA ILE A 613 -25.07 -28.96 -12.38
C ILE A 613 -26.20 -29.74 -13.01
N ASN A 614 -26.29 -29.70 -14.35
CA ASN A 614 -27.33 -30.38 -15.08
C ASN A 614 -26.74 -31.17 -16.26
N SER A 615 -27.22 -32.35 -16.47
CA SER A 615 -26.91 -33.11 -17.68
C SER A 615 -27.63 -32.48 -18.88
N LEU A 616 -26.95 -32.42 -20.03
CA LEU A 616 -27.50 -31.95 -21.30
C LEU A 616 -27.95 -33.10 -22.20
N ASP A 617 -27.53 -34.33 -21.94
CA ASP A 617 -27.81 -35.53 -22.75
C ASP A 617 -28.69 -36.55 -22.01
N GLY A 618 -29.12 -36.23 -20.77
CA GLY A 618 -29.91 -37.12 -19.94
C GLY A 618 -29.11 -38.20 -19.20
N SER A 619 -27.79 -38.13 -19.26
CA SER A 619 -26.91 -38.97 -18.42
C SER A 619 -26.95 -38.47 -16.96
N ASP A 620 -26.57 -39.34 -16.02
CA ASP A 620 -26.45 -38.95 -14.62
C ASP A 620 -25.22 -38.07 -14.40
N VAL A 621 -25.34 -37.07 -13.51
CA VAL A 621 -24.19 -36.25 -13.06
C VAL A 621 -23.24 -37.14 -12.27
N ARG A 622 -21.96 -37.17 -12.68
CA ARG A 622 -20.91 -37.97 -12.03
C ARG A 622 -20.75 -37.56 -10.55
N ILE A 623 -20.50 -38.54 -9.67
CA ILE A 623 -20.30 -38.30 -8.25
C ILE A 623 -19.14 -37.31 -7.97
N SER A 624 -18.09 -37.35 -8.78
CA SER A 624 -16.95 -36.43 -8.70
C SER A 624 -17.32 -34.98 -9.00
N LYS A 625 -18.31 -34.75 -9.83
CA LYS A 625 -18.78 -33.39 -10.23
C LYS A 625 -19.86 -32.86 -9.31
N ARG A 626 -20.59 -33.71 -8.56
CA ARG A 626 -21.69 -33.26 -7.68
C ARG A 626 -21.29 -32.16 -6.72
N ALA A 627 -22.21 -31.24 -6.55
CA ALA A 627 -21.99 -30.10 -5.67
C ALA A 627 -22.07 -30.52 -4.19
N LYS A 628 -21.11 -30.05 -3.40
CA LYS A 628 -21.10 -30.13 -1.94
C LYS A 628 -21.06 -28.71 -1.38
N ILE A 629 -21.65 -28.51 -0.19
CA ILE A 629 -21.56 -27.21 0.48
C ILE A 629 -20.12 -26.99 0.91
N PRO A 630 -19.45 -25.87 0.45
CA PRO A 630 -18.09 -25.57 0.90
C PRO A 630 -18.03 -25.45 2.42
N TYR A 631 -17.07 -26.15 3.05
CA TYR A 631 -16.94 -26.24 4.50
C TYR A 631 -16.93 -24.89 5.21
N TYR A 632 -16.24 -23.91 4.63
CA TYR A 632 -16.14 -22.55 5.18
C TYR A 632 -17.45 -21.74 5.08
N ARG A 633 -18.42 -22.17 4.25
CA ARG A 633 -19.69 -21.46 4.04
C ARG A 633 -20.83 -21.93 4.95
N LEU A 634 -20.71 -23.06 5.63
CA LEU A 634 -21.71 -23.53 6.60
C LEU A 634 -20.99 -24.00 7.86
N ARG A 635 -20.88 -23.09 8.82
CA ARG A 635 -20.30 -23.39 10.14
C ARG A 635 -21.30 -24.16 10.99
N GLY A 636 -20.82 -24.95 11.97
CA GLY A 636 -21.68 -25.77 12.82
C GLY A 636 -22.02 -27.15 12.25
N PHE A 637 -21.45 -27.49 11.08
CA PHE A 637 -21.63 -28.82 10.46
C PHE A 637 -20.27 -29.40 10.08
N LYS A 638 -20.08 -30.70 10.27
CA LYS A 638 -18.83 -31.36 9.93
C LYS A 638 -18.58 -31.38 8.43
N LYS A 639 -17.32 -31.26 8.04
CA LYS A 639 -16.88 -31.29 6.63
C LYS A 639 -17.36 -32.56 5.93
N GLY A 640 -18.03 -32.39 4.77
CA GLY A 640 -18.48 -33.52 3.95
C GLY A 640 -19.55 -34.41 4.57
N ARG A 641 -20.14 -34.06 5.72
CA ARG A 641 -21.09 -34.90 6.47
C ARG A 641 -22.52 -34.32 6.51
N ILE A 642 -22.94 -33.75 5.38
CA ILE A 642 -24.26 -33.14 5.19
C ILE A 642 -24.78 -33.41 3.78
N GLY A 643 -26.10 -33.53 3.63
CA GLY A 643 -26.76 -33.68 2.34
C GLY A 643 -27.35 -35.07 2.08
N PRO A 644 -27.68 -35.35 0.82
CA PRO A 644 -28.18 -36.67 0.41
C PRO A 644 -27.19 -37.79 0.73
N LYS A 645 -27.71 -38.95 1.12
CA LYS A 645 -26.93 -40.15 1.44
C LYS A 645 -27.37 -41.33 0.56
N ASP A 646 -26.37 -41.98 -0.01
CA ASP A 646 -26.50 -43.28 -0.64
C ASP A 646 -25.84 -44.31 0.31
N ASN A 647 -26.65 -45.20 0.88
CA ASN A 647 -26.23 -46.04 2.01
C ASN A 647 -25.73 -45.16 3.17
N ASN A 648 -24.43 -45.23 3.49
CA ASN A 648 -23.78 -44.46 4.53
C ASN A 648 -22.95 -43.27 3.98
N GLU A 649 -22.87 -43.12 2.66
CA GLU A 649 -21.99 -42.17 1.97
C GLU A 649 -22.73 -40.86 1.63
N TYR A 650 -22.10 -39.70 1.88
CA TYR A 650 -22.66 -38.38 1.51
C TYR A 650 -22.27 -38.06 0.07
N VAL A 651 -23.24 -38.15 -0.83
CA VAL A 651 -23.00 -38.07 -2.28
C VAL A 651 -23.06 -36.65 -2.88
N GLY A 652 -23.43 -35.65 -2.07
CA GLY A 652 -23.69 -34.30 -2.60
C GLY A 652 -25.00 -34.21 -3.37
N GLY A 653 -25.13 -33.17 -4.19
CA GLY A 653 -26.33 -32.97 -5.00
C GLY A 653 -26.00 -32.22 -6.30
N ASN A 654 -26.99 -32.11 -7.18
CA ASN A 654 -26.86 -31.30 -8.39
C ASN A 654 -26.96 -29.80 -8.09
N TYR A 655 -27.55 -29.44 -6.96
CA TYR A 655 -27.81 -28.05 -6.58
C TYR A 655 -27.31 -27.76 -5.17
N VAL A 656 -26.66 -26.60 -5.02
CA VAL A 656 -26.26 -26.05 -3.73
C VAL A 656 -26.66 -24.58 -3.67
N SER A 657 -27.26 -24.16 -2.57
CA SER A 657 -27.48 -22.76 -2.26
C SER A 657 -26.96 -22.44 -0.87
N VAL A 658 -26.29 -21.27 -0.71
CA VAL A 658 -25.80 -20.81 0.59
C VAL A 658 -26.04 -19.31 0.72
N ILE A 659 -26.50 -18.91 1.90
CA ILE A 659 -26.58 -17.50 2.32
C ILE A 659 -25.73 -17.36 3.58
N ASN A 660 -24.77 -16.47 3.56
CA ASN A 660 -23.97 -16.11 4.72
C ASN A 660 -24.27 -14.64 5.08
N LEU A 661 -24.68 -14.42 6.29
CA LEU A 661 -24.85 -13.08 6.87
C LEU A 661 -23.90 -12.94 8.04
N SER A 662 -23.15 -11.87 8.08
CA SER A 662 -22.28 -11.60 9.23
C SER A 662 -22.11 -10.10 9.47
N THR A 663 -21.77 -9.76 10.70
CA THR A 663 -21.41 -8.40 11.06
C THR A 663 -20.23 -8.45 12.03
N ASN A 664 -19.23 -7.60 11.79
CA ASN A 664 -18.16 -7.44 12.76
C ASN A 664 -18.77 -6.83 14.04
N LEU A 665 -18.36 -7.36 15.18
CA LEU A 665 -18.67 -6.73 16.46
C LEU A 665 -17.73 -5.53 16.65
N PRO A 666 -18.22 -4.42 17.27
CA PRO A 666 -17.36 -3.30 17.62
C PRO A 666 -16.13 -3.81 18.37
N LYS A 667 -14.97 -3.21 18.11
CA LYS A 667 -13.71 -3.61 18.76
C LYS A 667 -13.88 -3.59 20.29
N ILE A 668 -14.26 -4.73 20.86
CA ILE A 668 -14.47 -4.92 22.31
C ILE A 668 -13.15 -4.77 23.05
N LEU A 669 -12.05 -5.13 22.37
CA LEU A 669 -10.69 -5.03 22.85
C LEU A 669 -9.92 -4.07 21.95
N SER A 670 -10.06 -2.77 22.17
CA SER A 670 -9.36 -1.71 21.40
C SER A 670 -7.82 -1.84 21.43
N SER A 671 -7.30 -2.77 22.22
CA SER A 671 -5.87 -3.04 22.39
C SER A 671 -5.32 -4.11 21.43
N PHE A 672 -6.16 -4.82 20.69
CA PHE A 672 -5.76 -5.87 19.76
C PHE A 672 -6.22 -5.50 18.36
N GLU A 673 -5.38 -4.79 17.62
CA GLU A 673 -5.68 -4.35 16.24
C GLU A 673 -5.87 -5.52 15.26
N ASN A 674 -5.35 -6.72 15.60
CA ASN A 674 -5.32 -7.91 14.76
C ASN A 674 -6.38 -8.95 15.11
N ILE A 675 -7.35 -8.64 15.99
CA ILE A 675 -8.44 -9.55 16.37
C ILE A 675 -9.77 -8.97 15.94
N ASP A 676 -10.46 -9.70 15.09
CA ASP A 676 -11.82 -9.38 14.66
C ASP A 676 -12.81 -10.40 15.23
N PHE A 677 -13.90 -9.92 15.82
CA PHE A 677 -15.05 -10.72 16.22
C PHE A 677 -16.21 -10.47 15.27
N ALA A 678 -16.92 -11.51 14.90
CA ALA A 678 -18.10 -11.40 14.07
C ALA A 678 -19.23 -12.28 14.60
N TYR A 679 -20.43 -11.75 14.60
CA TYR A 679 -21.65 -12.55 14.70
C TYR A 679 -22.08 -12.98 13.31
N PHE A 680 -22.59 -14.21 13.17
CA PHE A 680 -22.98 -14.73 11.88
C PHE A 680 -24.25 -15.60 11.92
N VAL A 681 -24.88 -15.69 10.76
CA VAL A 681 -25.94 -16.64 10.44
C VAL A 681 -25.60 -17.24 9.07
N ASP A 682 -25.49 -18.56 9.02
CA ASP A 682 -25.26 -19.33 7.81
C ASP A 682 -26.52 -20.16 7.50
N ILE A 683 -26.96 -20.12 6.25
CA ILE A 683 -28.12 -20.86 5.75
C ILE A 683 -27.71 -21.57 4.48
N ALA A 684 -27.92 -22.86 4.38
CA ALA A 684 -27.50 -23.61 3.21
C ALA A 684 -28.41 -24.79 2.91
N ASN A 685 -28.38 -25.20 1.66
CA ASN A 685 -28.99 -26.47 1.24
C ASN A 685 -28.20 -27.12 0.11
N VAL A 686 -28.29 -28.46 0.03
CA VAL A 686 -27.78 -29.29 -1.04
C VAL A 686 -28.82 -30.38 -1.35
N TRP A 687 -29.17 -30.47 -2.65
CA TRP A 687 -30.27 -31.36 -3.10
C TRP A 687 -30.07 -31.75 -4.58
N GLY A 688 -30.97 -32.61 -5.05
CA GLY A 688 -30.99 -33.14 -6.42
C GLY A 688 -30.01 -34.29 -6.59
N VAL A 689 -30.50 -35.51 -6.61
CA VAL A 689 -29.79 -36.74 -6.97
C VAL A 689 -30.53 -37.36 -8.14
N ASP A 690 -29.85 -37.54 -9.27
CA ASP A 690 -30.48 -37.98 -10.55
C ASP A 690 -30.26 -39.46 -10.85
N TYR A 691 -29.23 -40.11 -10.28
CA TYR A 691 -28.85 -41.47 -10.60
C TYR A 691 -29.65 -42.56 -9.86
N ASP A 692 -30.32 -42.23 -8.76
CA ASP A 692 -31.14 -43.15 -7.97
C ASP A 692 -32.25 -42.42 -7.25
N SER A 693 -33.48 -42.64 -7.70
CA SER A 693 -34.67 -42.00 -7.13
C SER A 693 -35.06 -42.48 -5.73
N SER A 694 -34.43 -43.54 -5.22
CA SER A 694 -34.64 -44.01 -3.85
C SER A 694 -33.88 -43.21 -2.80
N ILE A 695 -32.93 -42.39 -3.21
CA ILE A 695 -32.15 -41.55 -2.33
C ILE A 695 -32.99 -40.36 -1.87
N ASP A 696 -33.05 -40.15 -0.54
CA ASP A 696 -33.72 -38.98 0.02
C ASP A 696 -32.86 -37.71 -0.19
N ASP A 697 -33.15 -37.04 -1.29
CA ASP A 697 -32.55 -35.76 -1.70
C ASP A 697 -33.45 -34.56 -1.38
N SER A 698 -34.39 -34.73 -0.45
CA SER A 698 -35.39 -33.70 -0.05
C SER A 698 -34.72 -32.35 0.26
N ASN A 699 -35.34 -31.29 -0.22
CA ASN A 699 -34.89 -29.92 -0.08
C ASN A 699 -35.04 -29.44 1.38
N VAL A 700 -34.08 -29.77 2.23
CA VAL A 700 -34.06 -29.40 3.65
C VAL A 700 -33.07 -28.29 3.89
N ILE A 701 -33.56 -27.16 4.35
CA ILE A 701 -32.74 -26.00 4.72
C ILE A 701 -32.00 -26.30 6.03
N ARG A 702 -30.69 -26.12 5.99
CA ARG A 702 -29.78 -26.19 7.13
C ARG A 702 -29.39 -24.79 7.52
N SER A 703 -29.38 -24.49 8.81
CA SER A 703 -28.92 -23.18 9.28
C SER A 703 -28.21 -23.28 10.62
N SER A 704 -27.31 -22.35 10.82
CA SER A 704 -26.56 -22.18 12.05
C SER A 704 -26.31 -20.72 12.35
N THR A 705 -26.06 -20.42 13.61
CA THR A 705 -25.65 -19.10 14.08
C THR A 705 -24.52 -19.24 15.07
N GLY A 706 -23.77 -18.17 15.28
CA GLY A 706 -22.66 -18.21 16.22
C GLY A 706 -21.81 -16.95 16.20
N VAL A 707 -20.70 -17.06 16.94
CA VAL A 707 -19.67 -16.02 17.01
C VAL A 707 -18.38 -16.60 16.43
N ALA A 708 -17.74 -15.83 15.57
CA ALA A 708 -16.42 -16.14 15.04
C ALA A 708 -15.40 -15.12 15.54
N MET A 709 -14.16 -15.56 15.73
CA MET A 709 -12.99 -14.76 16.04
C MET A 709 -11.93 -15.07 15.00
N GLU A 710 -11.40 -14.03 14.38
CA GLU A 710 -10.25 -14.10 13.47
C GLU A 710 -9.09 -13.33 14.09
N TYR A 711 -7.93 -13.95 14.16
CA TYR A 711 -6.70 -13.35 14.67
C TYR A 711 -5.55 -13.55 13.70
N LEU A 712 -5.01 -12.46 13.17
CA LEU A 712 -3.79 -12.51 12.36
C LEU A 712 -2.57 -12.57 13.28
N SER A 713 -2.08 -13.78 13.51
CA SER A 713 -0.92 -14.02 14.35
C SER A 713 0.39 -14.03 13.53
N PRO A 714 1.56 -13.86 14.17
CA PRO A 714 2.86 -13.98 13.49
C PRO A 714 3.12 -15.34 12.83
N ILE A 715 2.42 -16.39 13.27
CA ILE A 715 2.52 -17.77 12.72
C ILE A 715 1.41 -18.10 11.71
N GLY A 716 0.61 -17.10 11.31
CA GLY A 716 -0.50 -17.23 10.37
C GLY A 716 -1.87 -16.91 10.98
N PRO A 717 -2.91 -16.90 10.16
CA PRO A 717 -4.26 -16.63 10.63
C PRO A 717 -4.78 -17.74 11.54
N LEU A 718 -5.40 -17.33 12.64
CA LEU A 718 -6.13 -18.18 13.56
C LEU A 718 -7.61 -17.86 13.42
N SER A 719 -8.43 -18.88 13.23
CA SER A 719 -9.88 -18.69 13.25
C SER A 719 -10.55 -19.64 14.24
N PHE A 720 -11.46 -19.11 15.01
CA PHE A 720 -12.29 -19.85 15.95
C PHE A 720 -13.74 -19.53 15.70
N SER A 721 -14.63 -20.51 15.80
CA SER A 721 -16.05 -20.25 15.83
C SER A 721 -16.77 -21.14 16.83
N LEU A 722 -17.67 -20.52 17.58
CA LEU A 722 -18.64 -21.20 18.43
C LEU A 722 -19.99 -21.12 17.74
N THR A 723 -20.60 -22.26 17.46
CA THR A 723 -21.76 -22.38 16.60
C THR A 723 -22.88 -23.18 17.24
N GLN A 724 -24.08 -22.73 16.96
CA GLN A 724 -25.32 -23.45 17.29
C GLN A 724 -26.06 -23.75 16.00
N PRO A 725 -26.19 -25.01 15.57
CA PRO A 725 -27.10 -25.41 14.50
C PRO A 725 -28.57 -25.07 14.90
N LEU A 726 -29.30 -24.42 13.99
CA LEU A 726 -30.70 -24.04 14.18
C LEU A 726 -31.62 -25.05 13.51
N THR A 727 -31.33 -25.37 12.23
CA THR A 727 -32.08 -26.37 11.46
C THR A 727 -31.13 -27.37 10.84
N LYS A 728 -31.47 -28.65 10.86
CA LYS A 728 -30.69 -29.75 10.30
C LYS A 728 -31.56 -30.93 9.94
N LYS A 729 -31.09 -31.81 9.07
CA LYS A 729 -31.68 -33.14 8.85
C LYS A 729 -31.13 -34.12 9.90
N SER A 730 -31.88 -35.16 10.25
CA SER A 730 -31.42 -36.16 11.23
C SER A 730 -30.12 -36.89 10.84
N SER A 731 -29.88 -36.99 9.54
CA SER A 731 -28.66 -37.58 8.98
C SER A 731 -27.46 -36.68 9.00
N ASP A 732 -27.63 -35.37 9.21
CA ASP A 732 -26.50 -34.42 9.19
C ASP A 732 -25.67 -34.50 10.47
N GLN A 733 -24.34 -34.45 10.35
CA GLN A 733 -23.42 -34.38 11.48
C GLN A 733 -23.04 -32.94 11.78
N THR A 734 -23.16 -32.54 13.04
CA THR A 734 -22.91 -31.18 13.51
C THR A 734 -21.68 -31.08 14.37
N GLU A 735 -21.09 -29.89 14.46
CA GLU A 735 -20.04 -29.50 15.38
C GLU A 735 -20.38 -28.15 16.03
N THR A 736 -20.07 -27.98 17.32
CA THR A 736 -20.32 -26.71 18.04
C THR A 736 -19.09 -25.80 18.07
N PHE A 737 -17.93 -26.37 17.88
CA PHE A 737 -16.67 -25.64 17.89
C PHE A 737 -15.89 -25.96 16.62
N ARG A 738 -15.36 -24.91 15.99
CA ARG A 738 -14.46 -25.01 14.84
C ARG A 738 -13.23 -24.18 15.10
N PHE A 739 -12.08 -24.75 14.77
CA PHE A 739 -10.78 -24.15 14.94
C PHE A 739 -9.94 -24.40 13.69
N ASN A 740 -9.24 -23.37 13.22
CA ASN A 740 -8.22 -23.49 12.21
C ASN A 740 -7.00 -22.63 12.62
N LEU A 741 -5.82 -23.20 12.50
CA LEU A 741 -4.53 -22.57 12.72
C LEU A 741 -3.72 -22.68 11.43
N GLY A 742 -3.13 -21.60 10.98
CA GLY A 742 -2.28 -21.55 9.80
C GLY A 742 -3.01 -21.11 8.53
N THR A 743 -2.26 -21.01 7.45
CA THR A 743 -2.80 -20.69 6.14
C THR A 743 -3.53 -21.89 5.56
N SER A 744 -4.83 -21.76 5.28
CA SER A 744 -5.50 -22.64 4.34
C SER A 744 -5.12 -22.20 2.94
N PHE A 745 -4.43 -23.03 2.22
CA PHE A 745 -4.10 -22.81 0.81
C PHE A 745 -5.32 -22.99 -0.09
#